data_a9bb2bfe76afeaf629dd3236ecde75e1
#
_entry.id   a9bb2bfe76afeaf629dd3236ecde75e1
#
_cell.length_a   1.000
_cell.length_b   1.000
_cell.length_c   1.000
_cell.angle_alpha   90.00
_cell.angle_beta   90.00
_cell.angle_gamma   90.00
#
_symmetry.space_group_name_H-M   'P 1'
#
loop_
_entity.id
_entity.type
_entity.pdbx_description
1 polymer ?
#
loop_
_entity_poly.entity_id
_entity_poly.type
_entity_poly.pdbx_seq_one_letter_code
_entity_poly.pdbx_strand_id
1 'polypeptide(L)'
;MNTKGRVTIPTDMDAVPETLDLLKRWGADAIRDCDGTEFPQELKDTGAKIYATYYTTRKDNAWAKANPDETQQCYIMTPFYTAADGALTIPLMTGISRELMKVNDHDDIARWWEVIDRTTGEPLDAAAWHYDAATESVVIDAPAAYHEYTVSFLAYLIWDPVHMYNSVINDWKGVEHQIPFDVRQPKTHAYTMKRLREYLESHPYVNVVRFTTFFHLFTLVFDELRREKYVDWYGYSASVSPYILEQFEKEVGYKFRPEFIIDQGYYNNQYRVPSKEYKDFQAFQRREVAGLMKEMTDIVHAYGKEAMMFLGDHWIGCEPFMPEFQQSGVDAIVGSVGNGSTLRLISDIPGVKYTEGRFLPYFFPDTFHEGGDPVREAKENWVTARRAILRKPIDRIGYGGYLKLACEFPEFLDYVESVCNEFRELYENIKGTTPYCVKTVAVLNSWGQQRAWGCHMVHHALYQKQNYSYAGVIEALSGAPFDVKFIGFDDIKADPKVLDGIDVLINVGDGDTAHTGGKVWEDPDISAAVKGFVHRGGGLIGVGEPGGHQYQGRYLQLSAPLGVEKETGFTLNYDKYNWDEHRDHFILADCPDHDVDFGEGKKSIFAWEGTEILIQRDKEVQMAAHEYGKGRGVYISGLPYSFVNNRVLYRAILWAAHDEADLHKWFSTNYNVEVHAYVKNGKYCVVNNTYEPQDTTVYTGDGSCFDLHLDTNEIKWYSIEG
;
A
#
# COMPACT_ATOMS: atom_id res chain seq x y z
N MET A 1 -27.45 -5.19 25.02
CA MET A 1 -26.73 -4.15 25.79
C MET A 1 -25.83 -3.41 24.87
N ASN A 2 -25.99 -2.10 24.72
CA ASN A 2 -25.00 -1.32 23.94
C ASN A 2 -23.66 -1.38 24.68
N THR A 3 -22.77 -2.24 24.26
CA THR A 3 -21.38 -2.21 24.68
C THR A 3 -20.77 -0.89 24.22
N LYS A 4 -20.00 -0.23 25.09
CA LYS A 4 -19.38 1.06 24.79
C LYS A 4 -17.89 0.88 24.53
N GLY A 5 -17.31 1.84 23.82
CA GLY A 5 -15.87 1.91 23.59
C GLY A 5 -15.42 1.38 22.24
N ARG A 6 -14.13 1.46 21.99
CA ARG A 6 -13.44 1.04 20.76
C ARG A 6 -13.87 1.75 19.49
N VAL A 7 -14.53 2.90 19.61
CA VAL A 7 -15.02 3.69 18.49
C VAL A 7 -14.55 5.13 18.64
N THR A 8 -13.98 5.68 17.58
CA THR A 8 -13.57 7.08 17.47
C THR A 8 -14.47 7.77 16.46
N ILE A 9 -15.04 8.91 16.84
CA ILE A 9 -15.83 9.76 15.93
C ILE A 9 -15.08 11.04 15.58
N PRO A 10 -15.24 11.57 14.36
CA PRO A 10 -14.73 12.88 14.03
C PRO A 10 -15.64 13.98 14.62
N THR A 11 -15.10 15.18 14.72
CA THR A 11 -15.89 16.37 14.97
C THR A 11 -15.47 17.50 14.04
N ASP A 12 -16.47 18.19 13.50
CA ASP A 12 -16.32 19.41 12.73
C ASP A 12 -16.92 20.57 13.52
N MET A 13 -16.46 21.81 13.30
CA MET A 13 -16.99 22.99 14.03
C MET A 13 -18.50 23.14 13.89
N ASP A 14 -19.04 22.76 12.74
CA ASP A 14 -20.45 22.91 12.40
C ASP A 14 -21.30 21.66 12.75
N ALA A 15 -20.71 20.64 13.42
CA ALA A 15 -21.36 19.38 13.71
C ALA A 15 -21.23 18.96 15.20
N VAL A 16 -21.11 19.91 16.12
CA VAL A 16 -20.95 19.62 17.54
C VAL A 16 -22.19 18.94 18.16
N PRO A 17 -23.44 19.37 17.88
CA PRO A 17 -24.63 18.67 18.36
C PRO A 17 -24.71 17.24 17.85
N GLU A 18 -24.42 17.02 16.56
CA GLU A 18 -24.41 15.72 15.91
C GLU A 18 -23.30 14.82 16.49
N THR A 19 -22.12 15.40 16.77
CA THR A 19 -21.03 14.69 17.46
C THR A 19 -21.47 14.17 18.83
N LEU A 20 -22.14 15.01 19.62
CA LEU A 20 -22.63 14.64 20.96
C LEU A 20 -23.72 13.56 20.92
N ASP A 21 -24.60 13.58 19.93
CA ASP A 21 -25.62 12.56 19.72
C ASP A 21 -24.99 11.23 19.29
N LEU A 22 -24.16 11.25 18.26
CA LEU A 22 -23.52 10.05 17.73
C LEU A 22 -22.50 9.45 18.69
N LEU A 23 -21.85 10.24 19.54
CA LEU A 23 -21.00 9.73 20.63
C LEU A 23 -21.77 8.74 21.51
N LYS A 24 -23.01 9.08 21.85
CA LYS A 24 -23.89 8.21 22.65
C LYS A 24 -24.42 7.05 21.83
N ARG A 25 -24.92 7.35 20.64
CA ARG A 25 -25.60 6.39 19.77
C ARG A 25 -24.66 5.28 19.31
N TRP A 26 -23.47 5.61 18.81
CA TRP A 26 -22.48 4.64 18.38
C TRP A 26 -21.67 4.05 19.55
N GLY A 27 -21.88 4.53 20.77
CA GLY A 27 -21.13 4.10 21.95
C GLY A 27 -19.65 4.43 21.86
N ALA A 28 -19.29 5.53 21.20
CA ALA A 28 -17.92 5.96 21.03
C ALA A 28 -17.29 6.41 22.34
N ASP A 29 -15.99 6.25 22.49
CA ASP A 29 -15.19 6.62 23.66
C ASP A 29 -14.02 7.55 23.33
N ALA A 30 -13.90 7.94 22.06
CA ALA A 30 -12.92 8.92 21.60
C ALA A 30 -13.52 9.87 20.56
N ILE A 31 -13.05 11.11 20.57
CA ILE A 31 -13.39 12.15 19.61
C ILE A 31 -12.08 12.64 18.98
N ARG A 32 -12.03 12.73 17.65
CA ARG A 32 -10.92 13.34 16.94
C ARG A 32 -11.36 14.64 16.26
N ASP A 33 -10.46 15.61 16.19
CA ASP A 33 -10.67 16.79 15.36
C ASP A 33 -10.55 16.46 13.86
N CYS A 34 -11.21 17.26 13.06
CA CYS A 34 -10.96 17.35 11.63
C CYS A 34 -10.03 18.55 11.37
N ASP A 35 -8.93 18.29 10.68
CA ASP A 35 -7.98 19.30 10.18
C ASP A 35 -7.41 20.28 11.23
N GLY A 36 -7.28 19.84 12.49
CA GLY A 36 -6.71 20.65 13.58
C GLY A 36 -7.65 21.73 14.09
N THR A 37 -8.95 21.48 14.03
CA THR A 37 -10.00 22.33 14.62
C THR A 37 -9.90 22.31 16.14
N GLU A 38 -10.06 23.47 16.79
CA GLU A 38 -10.15 23.54 18.25
C GLU A 38 -11.43 22.89 18.77
N PHE A 39 -11.28 22.11 19.84
CA PHE A 39 -12.42 21.48 20.49
C PHE A 39 -13.20 22.50 21.34
N PRO A 40 -14.53 22.65 21.13
CA PRO A 40 -15.37 23.42 22.03
C PRO A 40 -15.49 22.76 23.42
N GLN A 41 -15.87 23.54 24.42
CA GLN A 41 -15.91 23.08 25.80
C GLN A 41 -16.88 21.91 26.00
N GLU A 42 -18.00 21.91 25.29
CA GLU A 42 -19.01 20.85 25.33
C GLU A 42 -18.46 19.48 25.00
N LEU A 43 -17.51 19.41 24.05
CA LEU A 43 -16.85 18.15 23.70
C LEU A 43 -15.79 17.75 24.72
N LYS A 44 -15.07 18.71 25.30
CA LYS A 44 -14.08 18.46 26.37
C LYS A 44 -14.74 17.89 27.64
N ASP A 45 -15.97 18.30 27.91
CA ASP A 45 -16.74 17.89 29.11
C ASP A 45 -17.39 16.49 28.95
N THR A 46 -17.32 15.86 27.79
CA THR A 46 -17.91 14.52 27.56
C THR A 46 -17.21 13.40 28.32
N GLY A 47 -15.94 13.59 28.69
CA GLY A 47 -15.07 12.55 29.24
C GLY A 47 -14.55 11.55 28.21
N ALA A 48 -14.86 11.71 26.92
CA ALA A 48 -14.27 10.93 25.86
C ALA A 48 -12.79 11.29 25.67
N LYS A 49 -11.99 10.33 25.22
CA LYS A 49 -10.58 10.57 24.84
C LYS A 49 -10.51 11.57 23.69
N ILE A 50 -9.69 12.59 23.81
CA ILE A 50 -9.53 13.61 22.76
C ILE A 50 -8.25 13.32 21.96
N TYR A 51 -8.42 13.09 20.67
CA TYR A 51 -7.38 12.92 19.69
C TYR A 51 -7.22 14.20 18.88
N ALA A 52 -6.11 14.88 19.05
CA ALA A 52 -5.88 16.13 18.33
C ALA A 52 -4.88 15.91 17.18
N THR A 53 -5.25 16.40 16.02
CA THR A 53 -4.40 16.38 14.82
C THR A 53 -3.30 17.42 14.94
N TYR A 54 -2.05 16.97 14.81
CA TYR A 54 -0.87 17.82 14.81
C TYR A 54 -0.14 17.72 13.47
N TYR A 55 0.01 18.87 12.80
CA TYR A 55 0.74 18.97 11.54
C TYR A 55 2.20 19.32 11.80
N THR A 56 3.10 18.41 11.44
CA THR A 56 4.52 18.56 11.68
C THR A 56 5.20 19.53 10.71
N THR A 57 4.81 19.47 9.44
CA THR A 57 5.51 20.12 8.32
C THR A 57 4.78 21.33 7.73
N ARG A 58 3.65 21.72 8.26
CA ARG A 58 2.85 22.85 7.75
C ARG A 58 2.03 23.54 8.84
N LYS A 59 1.15 24.47 8.46
CA LYS A 59 0.35 25.36 9.34
C LYS A 59 1.17 26.40 10.09
N ASP A 60 2.30 26.81 9.51
CA ASP A 60 3.06 28.00 9.94
C ASP A 60 3.73 28.68 8.75
N ASN A 61 2.92 29.40 7.98
CA ASN A 61 3.43 30.14 6.84
C ASN A 61 4.38 31.28 7.22
N ALA A 62 4.26 31.82 8.44
CA ALA A 62 5.17 32.88 8.91
C ALA A 62 6.59 32.34 9.05
N TRP A 63 6.74 31.14 9.63
CA TRP A 63 8.02 30.45 9.72
C TRP A 63 8.58 30.14 8.33
N ALA A 64 7.78 29.51 7.46
CA ALA A 64 8.20 29.13 6.12
C ALA A 64 8.67 30.34 5.29
N LYS A 65 7.93 31.45 5.34
CA LYS A 65 8.30 32.71 4.65
C LYS A 65 9.56 33.35 5.22
N ALA A 66 9.85 33.16 6.51
CA ALA A 66 11.06 33.67 7.17
C ALA A 66 12.29 32.77 6.93
N ASN A 67 12.09 31.51 6.55
CA ASN A 67 13.14 30.53 6.31
C ASN A 67 12.92 29.79 4.98
N PRO A 68 12.91 30.49 3.84
CA PRO A 68 12.58 29.91 2.54
C PRO A 68 13.58 28.84 2.08
N ASP A 69 14.80 28.89 2.57
CA ASP A 69 15.88 27.92 2.36
C ASP A 69 15.61 26.56 3.05
N GLU A 70 14.73 26.53 4.05
CA GLU A 70 14.36 25.31 4.77
C GLU A 70 12.94 24.82 4.44
N THR A 71 12.34 25.32 3.38
CA THR A 71 11.09 24.75 2.85
C THR A 71 11.35 23.41 2.14
N GLN A 72 10.30 22.61 1.98
CA GLN A 72 10.45 21.30 1.32
C GLN A 72 10.80 21.46 -0.16
N GLN A 73 11.57 20.54 -0.66
CA GLN A 73 12.01 20.48 -2.05
C GLN A 73 11.82 19.09 -2.64
N CYS A 74 11.69 19.05 -3.95
CA CYS A 74 11.68 17.81 -4.74
C CYS A 74 12.55 17.95 -5.98
N TYR A 75 12.94 16.82 -6.57
CA TYR A 75 13.47 16.79 -7.91
C TYR A 75 12.34 16.74 -8.94
N ILE A 76 12.50 17.56 -9.98
CA ILE A 76 11.63 17.57 -11.16
C ILE A 76 12.50 17.31 -12.40
N MET A 77 12.01 16.51 -13.32
CA MET A 77 12.60 16.31 -14.64
C MET A 77 11.77 17.03 -15.70
N THR A 78 12.44 17.73 -16.61
CA THR A 78 11.77 18.32 -17.78
C THR A 78 11.19 17.26 -18.72
N PRO A 79 10.26 17.60 -19.63
CA PRO A 79 9.99 16.77 -20.77
C PRO A 79 11.26 16.48 -21.60
N PHE A 80 11.18 15.52 -22.51
CA PHE A 80 12.24 15.20 -23.43
C PHE A 80 12.29 16.27 -24.53
N TYR A 81 13.49 16.76 -24.84
CA TYR A 81 13.75 17.74 -25.89
C TYR A 81 14.74 17.19 -26.89
N THR A 82 14.33 17.10 -28.14
CA THR A 82 15.20 16.64 -29.23
C THR A 82 16.08 17.78 -29.72
N ALA A 83 17.39 17.59 -29.77
CA ALA A 83 18.32 18.53 -30.34
C ALA A 83 18.24 18.51 -31.88
N ALA A 84 18.39 19.69 -32.50
CA ALA A 84 18.58 19.86 -33.93
C ALA A 84 19.93 20.55 -34.16
N ASP A 85 20.05 21.35 -35.19
CA ASP A 85 21.25 22.15 -35.45
C ASP A 85 21.35 23.32 -34.43
N GLY A 86 22.52 23.49 -33.82
CA GLY A 86 22.82 24.58 -32.89
C GLY A 86 22.57 24.25 -31.43
N ALA A 87 22.56 25.27 -30.59
CA ALA A 87 22.31 25.10 -29.17
C ALA A 87 20.86 24.67 -28.85
N LEU A 88 20.70 23.89 -27.79
CA LEU A 88 19.37 23.45 -27.34
C LEU A 88 19.01 24.22 -26.06
N THR A 89 17.85 24.88 -26.06
CA THR A 89 17.29 25.54 -24.88
C THR A 89 16.14 24.70 -24.32
N ILE A 90 16.22 24.36 -23.04
CA ILE A 90 15.24 23.52 -22.33
C ILE A 90 14.58 24.34 -21.22
N PRO A 91 13.32 24.78 -21.39
CA PRO A 91 12.57 25.44 -20.34
C PRO A 91 12.27 24.48 -19.18
N LEU A 92 12.57 24.88 -17.94
CA LEU A 92 12.48 23.99 -16.78
C LEU A 92 11.02 23.73 -16.36
N MET A 93 10.19 24.74 -16.33
CA MET A 93 8.84 24.67 -15.75
C MET A 93 7.73 24.35 -16.78
N THR A 94 8.09 23.79 -17.94
CA THR A 94 7.10 23.42 -18.95
C THR A 94 6.09 22.40 -18.42
N GLY A 95 4.81 22.78 -18.42
CA GLY A 95 3.72 21.95 -17.93
C GLY A 95 3.75 21.67 -16.43
N ILE A 96 4.35 22.53 -15.62
CA ILE A 96 4.37 22.44 -14.15
C ILE A 96 3.76 23.71 -13.57
N SER A 97 2.85 23.55 -12.62
CA SER A 97 2.18 24.68 -11.97
C SER A 97 3.15 25.53 -11.16
N ARG A 98 3.24 26.78 -11.54
CA ARG A 98 4.02 27.80 -10.81
C ARG A 98 3.35 28.25 -9.50
N GLU A 99 2.11 27.86 -9.26
CA GLU A 99 1.46 28.02 -7.96
C GLU A 99 1.95 27.00 -6.94
N LEU A 100 2.37 25.82 -7.41
CA LEU A 100 2.83 24.70 -6.56
C LEU A 100 4.34 24.74 -6.31
N MET A 101 5.12 25.07 -7.32
CA MET A 101 6.57 24.90 -7.31
C MET A 101 7.31 26.11 -7.85
N LYS A 102 8.54 26.30 -7.35
CA LYS A 102 9.50 27.31 -7.81
C LYS A 102 10.86 26.65 -7.98
N VAL A 103 11.56 26.97 -9.07
CA VAL A 103 12.94 26.51 -9.31
C VAL A 103 13.84 26.93 -8.15
N ASN A 104 14.64 26.00 -7.66
CA ASN A 104 15.72 26.30 -6.72
C ASN A 104 17.00 26.63 -7.52
N ASP A 105 17.19 27.90 -7.80
CA ASP A 105 18.39 28.45 -8.44
C ASP A 105 19.34 29.14 -7.44
N HIS A 106 19.09 28.98 -6.15
CA HIS A 106 19.87 29.56 -5.06
C HIS A 106 21.09 28.69 -4.70
N ASP A 107 20.92 27.37 -4.69
CA ASP A 107 21.97 26.41 -4.35
C ASP A 107 22.89 26.13 -5.56
N ASP A 108 23.96 25.37 -5.33
CA ASP A 108 24.95 25.04 -6.36
C ASP A 108 24.30 24.18 -7.48
N ILE A 109 23.90 24.84 -8.55
CA ILE A 109 23.24 24.24 -9.71
C ILE A 109 24.11 23.14 -10.35
N ALA A 110 25.40 23.38 -10.52
CA ALA A 110 26.30 22.43 -11.14
C ALA A 110 26.48 21.14 -10.34
N ARG A 111 26.25 21.21 -9.03
CA ARG A 111 26.32 20.07 -8.14
C ARG A 111 25.00 19.29 -8.04
N TRP A 112 23.87 19.99 -8.00
CA TRP A 112 22.59 19.39 -7.65
C TRP A 112 21.68 19.15 -8.84
N TRP A 113 21.92 19.75 -9.98
CA TRP A 113 21.17 19.48 -11.19
C TRP A 113 21.92 18.53 -12.11
N GLU A 114 21.21 17.83 -12.97
CA GLU A 114 21.81 16.90 -13.93
C GLU A 114 21.12 17.03 -15.27
N VAL A 115 21.93 17.21 -16.31
CA VAL A 115 21.48 17.16 -17.71
C VAL A 115 21.88 15.81 -18.28
N ILE A 116 20.91 15.07 -18.81
CA ILE A 116 21.15 13.72 -19.34
C ILE A 116 20.82 13.69 -20.82
N ASP A 117 21.73 13.14 -21.60
CA ASP A 117 21.46 12.67 -22.96
C ASP A 117 20.69 11.34 -22.86
N ARG A 118 19.38 11.38 -23.05
CA ARG A 118 18.50 10.21 -22.92
C ARG A 118 18.67 9.19 -24.06
N THR A 119 19.32 9.59 -25.17
CA THR A 119 19.66 8.67 -26.26
C THR A 119 20.80 7.73 -25.87
N THR A 120 21.76 8.23 -25.09
CA THR A 120 22.90 7.43 -24.61
C THR A 120 22.72 6.93 -23.18
N GLY A 121 21.91 7.63 -22.37
CA GLY A 121 21.75 7.41 -20.94
C GLY A 121 22.83 8.11 -20.09
N GLU A 122 23.75 8.86 -20.69
CA GLU A 122 24.90 9.45 -20.01
C GLU A 122 24.63 10.91 -19.58
N PRO A 123 25.09 11.32 -18.37
CA PRO A 123 25.03 12.71 -17.96
C PRO A 123 26.04 13.57 -18.73
N LEU A 124 25.66 14.81 -19.04
CA LEU A 124 26.56 15.78 -19.60
C LEU A 124 27.48 16.37 -18.51
N ASP A 125 28.72 16.65 -18.92
CA ASP A 125 29.63 17.45 -18.08
C ASP A 125 29.00 18.82 -17.78
N ALA A 126 29.15 19.31 -16.54
CA ALA A 126 28.60 20.60 -16.11
C ALA A 126 29.12 21.80 -16.94
N ALA A 127 30.26 21.67 -17.62
CA ALA A 127 30.78 22.68 -18.51
C ALA A 127 30.12 22.72 -19.91
N ALA A 128 29.30 21.69 -20.24
CA ALA A 128 28.61 21.58 -21.54
C ALA A 128 27.25 22.29 -21.58
N TRP A 129 26.79 22.80 -20.45
CA TRP A 129 25.50 23.48 -20.33
C TRP A 129 25.54 24.60 -19.31
N HIS A 130 24.59 25.50 -19.34
CA HIS A 130 24.44 26.56 -18.34
C HIS A 130 22.96 26.89 -18.09
N TYR A 131 22.66 27.44 -16.92
CA TYR A 131 21.34 27.92 -16.56
C TYR A 131 21.18 29.40 -16.92
N ASP A 132 20.12 29.73 -17.64
CA ASP A 132 19.70 31.11 -17.92
C ASP A 132 18.54 31.47 -17.00
N ALA A 133 18.84 32.25 -15.96
CA ALA A 133 17.87 32.69 -14.97
C ALA A 133 16.79 33.63 -15.55
N ALA A 134 17.06 34.32 -16.64
CA ALA A 134 16.10 35.24 -17.24
C ALA A 134 14.94 34.52 -17.93
N THR A 135 15.22 33.33 -18.46
CA THR A 135 14.22 32.48 -19.14
C THR A 135 13.86 31.25 -18.33
N GLU A 136 14.47 31.03 -17.17
CA GLU A 136 14.38 29.79 -16.37
C GLU A 136 14.59 28.54 -17.24
N SER A 137 15.66 28.54 -18.02
CA SER A 137 15.97 27.48 -18.98
C SER A 137 17.41 26.99 -18.80
N VAL A 138 17.66 25.75 -19.16
CA VAL A 138 19.01 25.22 -19.36
C VAL A 138 19.35 25.27 -20.83
N VAL A 139 20.54 25.76 -21.16
CA VAL A 139 21.07 25.82 -22.52
C VAL A 139 22.23 24.83 -22.64
N ILE A 140 22.15 23.94 -23.62
CA ILE A 140 23.22 23.04 -24.02
C ILE A 140 23.86 23.64 -25.26
N ASP A 141 25.17 24.04 -25.20
CA ASP A 141 25.81 24.81 -26.23
C ASP A 141 26.04 24.01 -27.53
N ALA A 142 26.39 22.73 -27.38
CA ALA A 142 26.71 21.86 -28.53
C ALA A 142 26.13 20.45 -28.32
N PRO A 143 24.81 20.29 -28.33
CA PRO A 143 24.18 18.97 -28.18
C PRO A 143 24.45 18.12 -29.41
N ALA A 144 24.49 16.81 -29.26
CA ALA A 144 24.50 15.90 -30.39
C ALA A 144 23.15 15.99 -31.13
N ALA A 145 23.23 16.19 -32.47
CA ALA A 145 22.03 16.34 -33.30
C ALA A 145 21.13 15.07 -33.22
N TYR A 146 19.83 15.30 -33.08
CA TYR A 146 18.80 14.28 -32.99
C TYR A 146 18.86 13.38 -31.72
N HIS A 147 19.70 13.73 -30.74
CA HIS A 147 19.62 13.16 -29.41
C HIS A 147 18.52 13.84 -28.58
N GLU A 148 17.99 13.14 -27.61
CA GLU A 148 16.99 13.65 -26.67
C GLU A 148 17.64 13.97 -25.33
N TYR A 149 17.26 15.10 -24.75
CA TYR A 149 17.84 15.60 -23.51
C TYR A 149 16.75 15.90 -22.49
N THR A 150 17.09 15.70 -21.21
CA THR A 150 16.29 16.14 -20.07
C THR A 150 17.15 16.84 -19.05
N VAL A 151 16.51 17.69 -18.24
CA VAL A 151 17.14 18.32 -17.08
C VAL A 151 16.41 17.86 -15.83
N SER A 152 17.14 17.31 -14.87
CA SER A 152 16.66 17.05 -13.52
C SER A 152 17.14 18.17 -12.59
N PHE A 153 16.22 18.87 -11.95
CA PHE A 153 16.51 20.05 -11.15
C PHE A 153 15.75 20.06 -9.84
N LEU A 154 16.24 20.80 -8.84
CA LEU A 154 15.57 21.02 -7.57
C LEU A 154 14.49 22.10 -7.69
N ALA A 155 13.35 21.86 -7.09
CA ALA A 155 12.29 22.84 -6.96
C ALA A 155 11.80 22.92 -5.52
N TYR A 156 11.57 24.14 -5.02
CA TYR A 156 10.88 24.39 -3.77
C TYR A 156 9.39 24.15 -3.93
N LEU A 157 8.78 23.49 -2.96
CA LEU A 157 7.33 23.45 -2.82
C LEU A 157 6.84 24.72 -2.16
N ILE A 158 6.08 25.55 -2.85
CA ILE A 158 5.51 26.81 -2.35
C ILE A 158 4.03 26.68 -2.00
N TRP A 159 3.42 25.56 -2.29
CA TRP A 159 2.13 25.13 -1.80
C TRP A 159 2.22 23.63 -1.44
N ASP A 160 1.77 23.28 -0.24
CA ASP A 160 1.70 21.86 0.17
C ASP A 160 0.81 21.09 -0.81
N PRO A 161 1.31 20.02 -1.46
CA PRO A 161 0.57 19.35 -2.53
C PRO A 161 -0.76 18.77 -2.09
N VAL A 162 -0.87 18.29 -0.85
CA VAL A 162 -2.12 17.74 -0.32
C VAL A 162 -3.11 18.86 -0.01
N HIS A 163 -2.63 19.97 0.54
CA HIS A 163 -3.47 21.14 0.74
C HIS A 163 -3.98 21.70 -0.60
N MET A 164 -3.13 21.73 -1.62
CA MET A 164 -3.55 22.10 -2.98
C MET A 164 -4.61 21.13 -3.51
N TYR A 165 -4.36 19.83 -3.45
CA TYR A 165 -5.30 18.80 -3.90
C TYR A 165 -6.67 18.96 -3.23
N ASN A 166 -6.70 19.03 -1.90
CA ASN A 166 -7.94 19.24 -1.15
C ASN A 166 -8.63 20.56 -1.53
N SER A 167 -7.88 21.64 -1.72
CA SER A 167 -8.43 22.94 -2.11
C SER A 167 -9.07 22.91 -3.49
N VAL A 168 -8.46 22.17 -4.43
CA VAL A 168 -8.98 22.02 -5.81
C VAL A 168 -10.23 21.15 -5.84
N ILE A 169 -10.20 19.99 -5.17
CA ILE A 169 -11.31 19.03 -5.18
C ILE A 169 -12.54 19.57 -4.45
N ASN A 170 -12.33 20.25 -3.32
CA ASN A 170 -13.44 20.81 -2.53
C ASN A 170 -13.81 22.25 -2.93
N ASP A 171 -13.25 22.77 -4.01
CA ASP A 171 -13.48 24.16 -4.50
C ASP A 171 -13.29 25.22 -3.39
N TRP A 172 -12.30 25.05 -2.52
CA TRP A 172 -12.01 26.02 -1.47
C TRP A 172 -11.47 27.32 -2.06
N LYS A 173 -12.18 28.41 -1.85
CA LYS A 173 -11.81 29.72 -2.39
C LYS A 173 -11.27 30.64 -1.29
N GLY A 174 -10.23 31.40 -1.62
CA GLY A 174 -9.66 32.40 -0.73
C GLY A 174 -8.92 31.85 0.49
N VAL A 175 -8.54 30.55 0.45
CA VAL A 175 -7.74 29.91 1.50
C VAL A 175 -6.26 30.22 1.26
N GLU A 176 -5.53 30.62 2.31
CA GLU A 176 -4.09 30.85 2.21
C GLU A 176 -3.36 29.53 1.90
N HIS A 177 -2.51 29.54 0.87
CA HIS A 177 -1.71 28.38 0.51
C HIS A 177 -0.76 27.99 1.66
N GLN A 178 -0.81 26.76 2.10
CA GLN A 178 0.08 26.24 3.15
C GLN A 178 1.45 25.91 2.53
N ILE A 179 2.51 26.48 3.07
CA ILE A 179 3.87 26.28 2.60
C ILE A 179 4.50 25.16 3.46
N PRO A 180 4.93 24.03 2.87
CA PRO A 180 5.56 22.96 3.63
C PRO A 180 7.02 23.28 3.95
N PHE A 181 7.47 22.92 5.14
CA PHE A 181 8.87 23.06 5.58
C PHE A 181 9.48 21.72 5.94
N ASP A 182 10.81 21.61 5.77
CA ASP A 182 11.55 20.37 6.01
C ASP A 182 12.07 20.32 7.45
N VAL A 183 11.44 19.50 8.28
CA VAL A 183 11.78 19.35 9.70
C VAL A 183 13.14 18.70 9.96
N ARG A 184 13.82 18.20 8.95
CA ARG A 184 15.21 17.69 9.06
C ARG A 184 16.24 18.80 8.98
N GLN A 185 15.87 19.96 8.47
CA GLN A 185 16.75 21.13 8.41
C GLN A 185 16.99 21.69 9.82
N PRO A 186 18.24 22.10 10.16
CA PRO A 186 18.60 22.40 11.54
C PRO A 186 17.76 23.45 12.25
N LYS A 187 17.44 24.58 11.58
CA LYS A 187 16.61 25.63 12.19
C LYS A 187 15.17 25.17 12.36
N THR A 188 14.61 24.54 11.31
CA THR A 188 13.24 24.04 11.31
C THR A 188 13.06 22.88 12.28
N HIS A 189 14.06 22.01 12.45
CA HIS A 189 14.07 20.97 13.48
C HIS A 189 13.92 21.57 14.88
N ALA A 190 14.81 22.49 15.24
CA ALA A 190 14.76 23.13 16.56
C ALA A 190 13.43 23.88 16.80
N TYR A 191 12.94 24.56 15.78
CA TYR A 191 11.65 25.24 15.81
C TYR A 191 10.49 24.27 16.01
N THR A 192 10.45 23.18 15.27
CA THR A 192 9.37 22.17 15.35
C THR A 192 9.30 21.51 16.73
N MET A 193 10.44 21.19 17.32
CA MET A 193 10.49 20.63 18.68
C MET A 193 10.01 21.65 19.74
N LYS A 194 10.34 22.93 19.56
CA LYS A 194 9.82 24.01 20.43
C LYS A 194 8.31 24.17 20.24
N ARG A 195 7.83 24.26 19.02
CA ARG A 195 6.39 24.40 18.68
C ARG A 195 5.54 23.28 19.23
N LEU A 196 6.06 22.04 19.19
CA LEU A 196 5.34 20.89 19.78
C LEU A 196 5.18 21.02 21.30
N ARG A 197 6.22 21.48 22.02
CA ARG A 197 6.12 21.72 23.48
C ARG A 197 5.11 22.81 23.79
N GLU A 198 5.17 23.94 23.09
CA GLU A 198 4.22 25.07 23.25
C GLU A 198 2.77 24.62 22.97
N TYR A 199 2.59 23.76 21.95
CA TYR A 199 1.28 23.16 21.66
C TYR A 199 0.78 22.31 22.83
N LEU A 200 1.61 21.42 23.36
CA LEU A 200 1.24 20.52 24.48
C LEU A 200 0.91 21.31 25.75
N GLU A 201 1.63 22.39 26.03
CA GLU A 201 1.38 23.30 27.16
C GLU A 201 0.04 24.03 27.01
N SER A 202 -0.29 24.49 25.81
CA SER A 202 -1.53 25.24 25.54
C SER A 202 -2.76 24.33 25.39
N HIS A 203 -2.58 23.01 25.15
CA HIS A 203 -3.66 22.04 24.95
C HIS A 203 -3.64 20.91 25.98
N PRO A 204 -3.76 21.21 27.30
CA PRO A 204 -3.67 20.19 28.35
C PRO A 204 -4.77 19.12 28.26
N TYR A 205 -5.91 19.44 27.66
CA TYR A 205 -7.07 18.55 27.47
C TYR A 205 -6.85 17.44 26.44
N VAL A 206 -5.86 17.54 25.56
CA VAL A 206 -5.55 16.52 24.57
C VAL A 206 -5.01 15.28 25.24
N ASN A 207 -5.54 14.11 24.93
CA ASN A 207 -5.06 12.82 25.43
C ASN A 207 -4.08 12.15 24.47
N VAL A 208 -4.34 12.28 23.15
CA VAL A 208 -3.56 11.66 22.10
C VAL A 208 -3.17 12.70 21.05
N VAL A 209 -1.90 12.86 20.81
CA VAL A 209 -1.40 13.67 19.70
C VAL A 209 -1.33 12.79 18.47
N ARG A 210 -2.20 13.07 17.51
CA ARG A 210 -2.26 12.35 16.25
C ARG A 210 -1.43 13.10 15.21
N PHE A 211 -0.23 12.62 14.96
CA PHE A 211 0.62 13.15 13.92
C PHE A 211 0.04 12.85 12.55
N THR A 212 -0.19 13.90 11.81
CA THR A 212 -0.58 13.81 10.40
C THR A 212 0.37 14.66 9.59
N THR A 213 0.67 14.28 8.36
CA THR A 213 1.76 14.89 7.62
C THR A 213 3.02 14.95 8.50
N PHE A 214 3.40 13.79 9.06
CA PHE A 214 4.49 13.72 10.05
C PHE A 214 5.77 14.27 9.47
N PHE A 215 6.13 13.82 8.29
CA PHE A 215 7.30 14.30 7.58
C PHE A 215 6.91 14.93 6.26
N HIS A 216 6.45 14.15 5.32
CA HIS A 216 5.89 14.59 4.04
C HIS A 216 4.83 13.60 3.59
N LEU A 217 3.96 14.06 2.71
CA LEU A 217 3.01 13.20 2.01
C LEU A 217 3.63 12.67 0.73
N PHE A 218 2.85 11.98 -0.06
CA PHE A 218 3.21 11.69 -1.44
C PHE A 218 3.43 13.00 -2.22
N THR A 219 4.26 12.94 -3.24
CA THR A 219 4.47 14.06 -4.15
C THR A 219 3.38 14.08 -5.21
N LEU A 220 2.66 15.17 -5.27
CA LEU A 220 1.73 15.47 -6.36
C LEU A 220 2.34 16.55 -7.25
N VAL A 221 2.37 16.34 -8.54
CA VAL A 221 2.76 17.35 -9.51
C VAL A 221 1.59 17.70 -10.39
N PHE A 222 1.21 18.97 -10.39
CA PHE A 222 0.11 19.51 -11.16
C PHE A 222 0.62 20.34 -12.34
N ASP A 223 -0.11 20.29 -13.45
CA ASP A 223 0.10 21.20 -14.58
C ASP A 223 -0.55 22.58 -14.34
N GLU A 224 -0.39 23.47 -15.31
CA GLU A 224 -0.93 24.84 -15.29
C GLU A 224 -2.46 24.88 -15.25
N LEU A 225 -3.12 23.81 -15.67
CA LEU A 225 -4.58 23.65 -15.60
C LEU A 225 -5.03 22.95 -14.32
N ARG A 226 -4.12 22.77 -13.37
CA ARG A 226 -4.33 22.04 -12.09
C ARG A 226 -4.76 20.60 -12.30
N ARG A 227 -4.29 19.97 -13.39
CA ARG A 227 -4.44 18.55 -13.62
C ARG A 227 -3.22 17.83 -13.09
N GLU A 228 -3.46 16.69 -12.48
CA GLU A 228 -2.43 15.85 -11.92
C GLU A 228 -1.56 15.24 -13.03
N LYS A 229 -0.25 15.43 -12.94
CA LYS A 229 0.73 14.88 -13.90
C LYS A 229 1.28 13.55 -13.45
N TYR A 230 1.73 13.48 -12.21
CA TYR A 230 2.18 12.25 -11.60
C TYR A 230 2.02 12.31 -10.09
N VAL A 231 2.04 11.11 -9.51
CA VAL A 231 2.00 10.91 -8.06
C VAL A 231 3.15 10.00 -7.66
N ASP A 232 4.01 10.48 -6.77
CA ASP A 232 4.94 9.63 -6.04
C ASP A 232 4.29 9.22 -4.72
N TRP A 233 3.72 8.05 -4.68
CA TRP A 233 2.96 7.51 -3.56
C TRP A 233 3.77 7.38 -2.27
N TYR A 234 5.08 7.30 -2.39
CA TYR A 234 5.97 7.19 -1.25
C TYR A 234 6.71 8.49 -0.97
N GLY A 235 6.53 9.52 -1.80
CA GLY A 235 7.03 10.87 -1.60
C GLY A 235 8.53 11.01 -1.48
N TYR A 236 9.29 10.01 -1.86
CA TYR A 236 10.75 10.04 -1.72
C TYR A 236 11.40 11.12 -2.57
N SER A 237 10.81 11.43 -3.72
CA SER A 237 11.28 12.52 -4.59
C SER A 237 11.06 13.91 -4.01
N ALA A 238 10.09 14.07 -3.09
CA ALA A 238 9.83 15.33 -2.37
C ALA A 238 10.54 15.42 -1.02
N SER A 239 11.40 14.48 -0.72
CA SER A 239 12.11 14.44 0.57
C SER A 239 13.58 14.74 0.39
N VAL A 240 13.90 15.80 -0.36
CA VAL A 240 15.26 16.20 -0.71
C VAL A 240 15.53 17.65 -0.32
N SER A 241 16.78 17.95 -0.08
CA SER A 241 17.37 19.29 0.00
C SER A 241 18.88 19.13 -0.08
N PRO A 242 19.67 20.13 -0.48
CA PRO A 242 21.14 20.04 -0.45
C PRO A 242 21.68 19.56 0.89
N TYR A 243 21.13 20.06 1.98
CA TYR A 243 21.55 19.65 3.33
C TYR A 243 21.35 18.14 3.54
N ILE A 244 20.17 17.62 3.24
CA ILE A 244 19.84 16.20 3.45
C ILE A 244 20.63 15.29 2.50
N LEU A 245 20.82 15.71 1.26
CA LEU A 245 21.62 14.97 0.29
C LEU A 245 23.10 14.90 0.72
N GLU A 246 23.63 15.95 1.33
CA GLU A 246 24.97 15.91 1.94
C GLU A 246 25.07 14.95 3.13
N GLN A 247 24.01 14.83 3.95
CA GLN A 247 23.99 13.83 5.02
C GLN A 247 23.93 12.40 4.44
N PHE A 248 23.12 12.19 3.42
CA PHE A 248 23.08 10.92 2.69
C PHE A 248 24.46 10.55 2.13
N GLU A 249 25.13 11.46 1.40
CA GLU A 249 26.48 11.23 0.85
C GLU A 249 27.50 10.83 1.93
N LYS A 250 27.45 11.50 3.09
CA LYS A 250 28.33 11.17 4.24
C LYS A 250 28.07 9.77 4.78
N GLU A 251 26.82 9.35 4.81
CA GLU A 251 26.45 8.05 5.35
C GLU A 251 26.80 6.90 4.39
N VAL A 252 26.48 7.05 3.11
CA VAL A 252 26.67 5.97 2.13
C VAL A 252 28.07 5.95 1.50
N GLY A 253 28.82 7.05 1.57
CA GLY A 253 30.19 7.16 1.07
C GLY A 253 30.32 7.39 -0.43
N TYR A 254 29.25 7.73 -1.13
CA TYR A 254 29.25 8.11 -2.54
C TYR A 254 28.33 9.31 -2.81
N LYS A 255 28.56 9.97 -3.97
CA LYS A 255 27.79 11.16 -4.34
C LYS A 255 26.39 10.81 -4.78
N PHE A 256 25.42 11.61 -4.34
CA PHE A 256 24.07 11.54 -4.81
C PHE A 256 23.97 12.02 -6.26
N ARG A 257 23.10 11.37 -7.03
CA ARG A 257 22.67 11.81 -8.37
C ARG A 257 21.15 11.92 -8.42
N PRO A 258 20.60 12.97 -9.04
CA PRO A 258 19.14 13.08 -9.25
C PRO A 258 18.53 11.83 -9.88
N GLU A 259 19.28 11.17 -10.77
CA GLU A 259 18.83 9.97 -11.48
C GLU A 259 18.50 8.79 -10.54
N PHE A 260 19.03 8.74 -9.34
CA PHE A 260 18.68 7.71 -8.33
C PHE A 260 17.21 7.76 -7.95
N ILE A 261 16.58 8.94 -7.98
CA ILE A 261 15.16 9.15 -7.71
C ILE A 261 14.38 9.24 -9.04
N ILE A 262 14.88 10.01 -9.99
CA ILE A 262 14.21 10.30 -11.26
C ILE A 262 14.04 9.04 -12.10
N ASP A 263 15.02 8.13 -12.10
CA ASP A 263 14.95 6.84 -12.77
C ASP A 263 14.38 6.96 -14.21
N GLN A 264 15.05 7.69 -15.06
CA GLN A 264 14.65 7.89 -16.46
C GLN A 264 13.29 8.60 -16.65
N GLY A 265 12.75 9.22 -15.62
CA GLY A 265 11.43 9.84 -15.62
C GLY A 265 10.32 8.96 -15.02
N TYR A 266 10.64 7.75 -14.55
CA TYR A 266 9.69 6.88 -13.87
C TYR A 266 9.56 7.12 -12.36
N TYR A 267 10.44 7.93 -11.80
CA TYR A 267 10.49 8.32 -10.38
C TYR A 267 10.53 7.12 -9.42
N ASN A 268 11.18 6.01 -9.82
CA ASN A 268 11.34 4.80 -9.00
C ASN A 268 10.09 4.46 -8.18
N ASN A 269 8.94 4.45 -8.84
CA ASN A 269 7.68 4.14 -8.18
C ASN A 269 7.61 2.67 -7.74
N GLN A 270 6.56 2.31 -7.03
CA GLN A 270 6.39 0.95 -6.49
C GLN A 270 6.39 -0.17 -7.55
N TYR A 271 6.17 0.15 -8.83
CA TYR A 271 6.08 -0.83 -9.91
C TYR A 271 7.42 -1.15 -10.55
N ARG A 272 8.40 -0.28 -10.41
CA ARG A 272 9.72 -0.54 -10.97
C ARG A 272 10.61 -1.30 -10.01
N VAL A 273 11.46 -2.17 -10.56
CA VAL A 273 12.52 -2.81 -9.78
C VAL A 273 13.46 -1.73 -9.26
N PRO A 274 13.55 -1.51 -7.93
CA PRO A 274 14.35 -0.42 -7.40
C PRO A 274 15.85 -0.66 -7.61
N SER A 275 16.57 0.41 -7.92
CA SER A 275 18.04 0.37 -7.94
C SER A 275 18.60 0.26 -6.52
N LYS A 276 19.88 -0.13 -6.41
CA LYS A 276 20.58 -0.17 -5.11
C LYS A 276 20.63 1.24 -4.48
N GLU A 277 20.97 2.25 -5.29
CA GLU A 277 21.09 3.64 -4.85
C GLU A 277 19.74 4.18 -4.33
N TYR A 278 18.64 3.84 -4.98
CA TYR A 278 17.32 4.21 -4.51
C TYR A 278 16.96 3.51 -3.20
N LYS A 279 17.28 2.22 -3.05
CA LYS A 279 17.10 1.49 -1.78
C LYS A 279 17.94 2.09 -0.65
N ASP A 280 19.18 2.46 -0.92
CA ASP A 280 20.06 3.13 0.05
C ASP A 280 19.47 4.48 0.48
N PHE A 281 18.92 5.26 -0.47
CA PHE A 281 18.23 6.52 -0.18
C PHE A 281 16.98 6.32 0.66
N GLN A 282 16.14 5.33 0.34
CA GLN A 282 14.98 4.99 1.17
C GLN A 282 15.37 4.55 2.58
N ALA A 283 16.43 3.75 2.72
CA ALA A 283 16.90 3.30 4.02
C ALA A 283 17.44 4.49 4.85
N PHE A 284 18.15 5.42 4.23
CA PHE A 284 18.55 6.67 4.87
C PHE A 284 17.34 7.47 5.35
N GLN A 285 16.34 7.69 4.49
CA GLN A 285 15.10 8.40 4.84
C GLN A 285 14.39 7.76 6.04
N ARG A 286 14.30 6.44 6.09
CA ARG A 286 13.66 5.74 7.23
C ARG A 286 14.37 6.01 8.54
N ARG A 287 15.72 6.01 8.55
CA ARG A 287 16.47 6.29 9.77
C ARG A 287 16.29 7.73 10.25
N GLU A 288 16.38 8.70 9.34
CA GLU A 288 16.17 10.12 9.63
C GLU A 288 14.76 10.37 10.19
N VAL A 289 13.74 9.86 9.52
CA VAL A 289 12.33 10.06 9.93
C VAL A 289 12.03 9.32 11.23
N ALA A 290 12.55 8.10 11.42
CA ALA A 290 12.39 7.37 12.68
C ALA A 290 13.05 8.07 13.87
N GLY A 291 14.20 8.70 13.65
CA GLY A 291 14.86 9.54 14.67
C GLY A 291 13.99 10.74 15.08
N LEU A 292 13.43 11.45 14.12
CA LEU A 292 12.47 12.55 14.36
C LEU A 292 11.23 12.08 15.10
N MET A 293 10.62 10.96 14.64
CA MET A 293 9.46 10.36 15.29
C MET A 293 9.74 10.05 16.75
N LYS A 294 10.90 9.46 17.03
CA LYS A 294 11.27 9.13 18.40
C LYS A 294 11.39 10.39 19.27
N GLU A 295 12.09 11.42 18.80
CA GLU A 295 12.24 12.67 19.55
C GLU A 295 10.88 13.33 19.83
N MET A 296 10.01 13.41 18.84
CA MET A 296 8.68 14.00 19.00
C MET A 296 7.78 13.14 19.91
N THR A 297 7.86 11.82 19.81
CA THR A 297 7.15 10.90 20.69
C THR A 297 7.62 11.03 22.14
N ASP A 298 8.92 11.11 22.38
CA ASP A 298 9.49 11.31 23.70
C ASP A 298 9.01 12.65 24.31
N ILE A 299 8.88 13.71 23.51
CA ILE A 299 8.30 14.98 23.95
C ILE A 299 6.84 14.80 24.36
N VAL A 300 6.03 14.13 23.55
CA VAL A 300 4.60 13.87 23.86
C VAL A 300 4.47 13.07 25.15
N HIS A 301 5.29 12.05 25.34
CA HIS A 301 5.31 11.22 26.54
C HIS A 301 5.73 12.00 27.79
N ALA A 302 6.66 12.97 27.67
CA ALA A 302 7.06 13.82 28.78
C ALA A 302 5.90 14.67 29.34
N TYR A 303 4.87 14.95 28.53
CA TYR A 303 3.63 15.61 28.95
C TYR A 303 2.54 14.64 29.36
N GLY A 304 2.84 13.33 29.49
CA GLY A 304 1.87 12.30 29.92
C GLY A 304 0.80 11.98 28.90
N LYS A 305 1.05 12.22 27.62
CA LYS A 305 0.12 12.01 26.50
C LYS A 305 0.57 10.83 25.63
N GLU A 306 -0.34 10.30 24.82
CA GLU A 306 -0.05 9.26 23.83
C GLU A 306 0.30 9.90 22.47
N ALA A 307 1.20 9.25 21.73
CA ALA A 307 1.56 9.60 20.37
C ALA A 307 0.93 8.59 19.40
N MET A 308 0.20 9.09 18.42
CA MET A 308 -0.44 8.29 17.37
C MET A 308 0.05 8.75 15.99
N MET A 309 0.38 7.79 15.11
CA MET A 309 0.73 8.09 13.72
C MET A 309 -0.47 7.78 12.82
N PHE A 310 -0.80 8.74 11.96
CA PHE A 310 -1.74 8.51 10.86
C PHE A 310 -0.98 8.02 9.62
N LEU A 311 -1.25 6.81 9.19
CA LEU A 311 -0.60 6.14 8.06
C LEU A 311 -1.44 6.15 6.78
N GLY A 312 -2.44 6.98 6.64
CA GLY A 312 -3.26 7.03 5.43
C GLY A 312 -2.40 7.26 4.19
N ASP A 313 -1.97 8.51 4.03
CA ASP A 313 -1.24 8.96 2.85
C ASP A 313 0.21 9.40 3.18
N HIS A 314 0.74 9.06 4.37
CA HIS A 314 1.81 9.86 4.99
C HIS A 314 2.90 9.03 5.65
N TRP A 315 3.35 7.96 5.04
CA TRP A 315 4.28 7.03 5.67
C TRP A 315 5.70 7.04 5.11
N ILE A 316 6.07 8.08 4.39
CA ILE A 316 7.44 8.23 3.87
C ILE A 316 8.43 8.20 5.02
N GLY A 317 9.33 7.24 5.01
CA GLY A 317 10.26 6.98 6.09
C GLY A 317 9.61 6.43 7.37
N CYS A 318 8.32 6.18 7.35
CA CYS A 318 7.55 5.62 8.47
C CYS A 318 6.99 4.24 8.12
N GLU A 319 7.66 3.49 7.25
CA GLU A 319 7.23 2.16 6.84
C GLU A 319 7.10 1.23 8.06
N PRO A 320 5.88 0.85 8.45
CA PRO A 320 5.59 0.36 9.80
C PRO A 320 6.13 -1.03 10.08
N PHE A 321 6.44 -1.80 9.05
CA PHE A 321 6.97 -3.15 9.17
C PHE A 321 8.50 -3.19 9.26
N MET A 322 9.17 -2.05 9.14
CA MET A 322 10.63 -1.97 9.21
C MET A 322 11.10 -1.74 10.65
N PRO A 323 12.29 -2.24 11.02
CA PRO A 323 12.80 -2.13 12.39
C PRO A 323 12.93 -0.70 12.91
N GLU A 324 13.21 0.25 12.04
CA GLU A 324 13.34 1.67 12.38
C GLU A 324 12.06 2.25 12.96
N PHE A 325 10.90 1.88 12.41
CA PHE A 325 9.60 2.33 12.91
C PHE A 325 9.35 1.91 14.36
N GLN A 326 9.69 0.67 14.70
CA GLN A 326 9.48 0.14 16.06
C GLN A 326 10.28 0.90 17.11
N GLN A 327 11.40 1.53 16.72
CA GLN A 327 12.26 2.33 17.63
C GLN A 327 11.65 3.70 17.93
N SER A 328 10.67 4.15 17.16
CA SER A 328 10.02 5.45 17.35
C SER A 328 9.28 5.59 18.67
N GLY A 329 8.81 4.47 19.24
CA GLY A 329 8.03 4.45 20.47
C GLY A 329 6.59 4.97 20.35
N VAL A 330 6.08 5.14 19.13
CA VAL A 330 4.69 5.53 18.86
C VAL A 330 3.73 4.55 19.52
N ASP A 331 2.74 5.07 20.25
CA ASP A 331 1.78 4.24 21.01
C ASP A 331 0.74 3.59 20.10
N ALA A 332 0.30 4.30 19.07
CA ALA A 332 -0.81 3.85 18.25
C ALA A 332 -0.65 4.24 16.78
N ILE A 333 -1.29 3.46 15.94
CA ILE A 333 -1.42 3.69 14.52
C ILE A 333 -2.88 3.81 14.15
N VAL A 334 -3.18 4.76 13.27
CA VAL A 334 -4.48 4.86 12.61
C VAL A 334 -4.29 4.93 11.11
N GLY A 335 -5.12 4.22 10.37
CA GLY A 335 -5.10 4.23 8.90
C GLY A 335 -6.49 4.10 8.30
N SER A 336 -6.61 4.42 7.01
CA SER A 336 -7.85 4.27 6.27
C SER A 336 -8.05 2.82 5.84
N VAL A 337 -9.28 2.31 5.97
CA VAL A 337 -9.66 0.94 5.64
C VAL A 337 -10.67 0.98 4.50
N GLY A 338 -10.24 0.57 3.31
CA GLY A 338 -11.10 0.43 2.13
C GLY A 338 -11.40 -1.02 1.78
N ASN A 339 -10.58 -1.96 2.29
CA ASN A 339 -10.70 -3.39 2.00
C ASN A 339 -9.92 -4.21 3.04
N GLY A 340 -9.81 -5.52 2.85
CA GLY A 340 -9.12 -6.41 3.77
C GLY A 340 -7.60 -6.21 3.78
N SER A 341 -6.97 -5.95 2.66
CA SER A 341 -5.53 -5.74 2.59
C SER A 341 -5.11 -4.44 3.30
N THR A 342 -5.86 -3.36 3.17
CA THR A 342 -5.61 -2.11 3.92
C THR A 342 -5.88 -2.27 5.43
N LEU A 343 -6.81 -3.13 5.82
CA LEU A 343 -6.97 -3.48 7.22
C LEU A 343 -5.76 -4.25 7.76
N ARG A 344 -5.28 -5.26 7.03
CA ARG A 344 -4.10 -6.05 7.42
C ARG A 344 -2.83 -5.19 7.48
N LEU A 345 -2.72 -4.21 6.60
CA LEU A 345 -1.64 -3.22 6.65
C LEU A 345 -1.56 -2.49 8.01
N ILE A 346 -2.70 -2.32 8.67
CA ILE A 346 -2.76 -1.69 10.00
C ILE A 346 -2.64 -2.74 11.11
N SER A 347 -3.42 -3.82 11.03
CA SER A 347 -3.52 -4.81 12.11
C SER A 347 -2.27 -5.65 12.31
N ASP A 348 -1.44 -5.82 11.29
CA ASP A 348 -0.20 -6.59 11.36
C ASP A 348 1.02 -5.77 11.82
N ILE A 349 0.87 -4.46 12.05
CA ILE A 349 1.98 -3.61 12.48
C ILE A 349 2.48 -4.05 13.86
N PRO A 350 3.77 -4.38 13.99
CA PRO A 350 4.32 -4.80 15.27
C PRO A 350 4.70 -3.61 16.15
N GLY A 351 4.75 -3.83 17.46
CA GLY A 351 5.39 -2.92 18.42
C GLY A 351 4.57 -1.71 18.85
N VAL A 352 3.30 -1.59 18.44
CA VAL A 352 2.37 -0.54 18.91
C VAL A 352 1.44 -1.08 19.99
N LYS A 353 0.94 -0.20 20.86
CA LYS A 353 0.01 -0.58 21.94
C LYS A 353 -1.38 -0.90 21.41
N TYR A 354 -1.84 -0.16 20.38
CA TYR A 354 -3.14 -0.40 19.74
C TYR A 354 -3.17 0.15 18.31
N THR A 355 -4.09 -0.39 17.54
CA THR A 355 -4.35 -0.03 16.14
C THR A 355 -5.77 0.45 15.95
N GLU A 356 -5.98 1.40 15.07
CA GLU A 356 -7.30 1.94 14.73
C GLU A 356 -7.50 1.97 13.21
N GLY A 357 -8.62 1.42 12.75
CA GLY A 357 -9.04 1.52 11.36
C GLY A 357 -10.10 2.61 11.18
N ARG A 358 -9.86 3.57 10.28
CA ARG A 358 -10.89 4.51 9.87
C ARG A 358 -11.70 3.87 8.74
N PHE A 359 -12.94 3.54 9.03
CA PHE A 359 -13.83 2.99 8.04
C PHE A 359 -14.33 4.04 7.06
N LEU A 360 -14.36 3.64 5.80
CA LEU A 360 -14.98 4.31 4.70
C LEU A 360 -16.44 3.84 4.58
N PRO A 361 -17.30 4.53 3.93
CA PRO A 361 -17.11 5.19 2.65
C PRO A 361 -16.34 6.48 2.76
N TYR A 362 -15.89 6.89 1.62
CA TYR A 362 -15.03 8.01 1.42
C TYR A 362 -15.69 9.31 1.88
N PHE A 363 -14.96 10.19 2.48
CA PHE A 363 -15.48 11.38 3.15
C PHE A 363 -15.59 12.61 2.26
N PHE A 364 -15.36 12.44 0.97
CA PHE A 364 -15.46 13.54 0.01
C PHE A 364 -16.85 13.63 -0.63
N PRO A 365 -17.16 14.77 -1.30
CA PRO A 365 -18.43 14.93 -1.99
C PRO A 365 -18.74 13.90 -3.08
N ASP A 366 -17.75 13.12 -3.50
CA ASP A 366 -17.91 12.02 -4.45
C ASP A 366 -18.72 10.84 -3.91
N THR A 367 -18.77 10.66 -2.60
CA THR A 367 -19.63 9.66 -1.95
C THR A 367 -20.91 10.27 -1.39
N PHE A 368 -20.80 11.41 -0.70
CA PHE A 368 -21.91 12.06 0.00
C PHE A 368 -22.49 13.22 -0.82
N HIS A 369 -23.26 12.90 -1.85
CA HIS A 369 -23.95 13.84 -2.71
C HIS A 369 -25.36 13.35 -3.04
N GLU A 370 -26.22 14.23 -3.56
CA GLU A 370 -27.55 13.83 -4.04
C GLU A 370 -27.44 12.72 -5.12
N GLY A 371 -28.08 11.60 -4.88
CA GLY A 371 -28.00 10.40 -5.75
C GLY A 371 -26.81 9.48 -5.47
N GLY A 372 -25.91 9.80 -4.52
CA GLY A 372 -24.89 8.89 -4.01
C GLY A 372 -25.48 7.78 -3.14
N ASP A 373 -24.75 6.67 -3.00
CA ASP A 373 -25.16 5.51 -2.18
C ASP A 373 -24.08 5.14 -1.16
N PRO A 374 -23.90 5.94 -0.10
CA PRO A 374 -22.87 5.70 0.92
C PRO A 374 -23.12 4.40 1.70
N VAL A 375 -24.36 3.91 1.78
CA VAL A 375 -24.69 2.66 2.47
C VAL A 375 -24.15 1.46 1.69
N ARG A 376 -24.31 1.45 0.38
CA ARG A 376 -23.77 0.38 -0.48
C ARG A 376 -22.24 0.33 -0.38
N GLU A 377 -21.57 1.47 -0.50
CA GLU A 377 -20.12 1.53 -0.36
C GLU A 377 -19.65 1.06 1.03
N ALA A 378 -20.35 1.45 2.08
CA ALA A 378 -20.03 0.99 3.43
C ALA A 378 -20.20 -0.53 3.58
N LYS A 379 -21.23 -1.10 2.97
CA LYS A 379 -21.48 -2.56 2.96
C LYS A 379 -20.37 -3.31 2.23
N GLU A 380 -19.98 -2.85 1.06
CA GLU A 380 -18.89 -3.44 0.28
C GLU A 380 -17.56 -3.40 1.06
N ASN A 381 -17.22 -2.26 1.65
CA ASN A 381 -16.04 -2.10 2.48
C ASN A 381 -16.06 -2.99 3.74
N TRP A 382 -17.22 -3.08 4.40
CA TRP A 382 -17.32 -3.85 5.64
C TRP A 382 -17.12 -5.34 5.42
N VAL A 383 -17.67 -5.91 4.37
CA VAL A 383 -17.52 -7.35 4.06
C VAL A 383 -16.05 -7.74 3.94
N THR A 384 -15.27 -6.99 3.17
CA THR A 384 -13.85 -7.29 2.97
C THR A 384 -13.01 -6.99 4.21
N ALA A 385 -13.29 -5.87 4.89
CA ALA A 385 -12.63 -5.53 6.15
C ALA A 385 -12.91 -6.56 7.24
N ARG A 386 -14.15 -7.02 7.37
CA ARG A 386 -14.57 -8.04 8.35
C ARG A 386 -13.83 -9.36 8.17
N ARG A 387 -13.64 -9.81 6.92
CA ARG A 387 -12.82 -10.99 6.62
C ARG A 387 -11.41 -10.87 7.21
N ALA A 388 -10.78 -9.72 7.02
CA ALA A 388 -9.45 -9.46 7.54
C ALA A 388 -9.44 -9.31 9.08
N ILE A 389 -10.45 -8.68 9.68
CA ILE A 389 -10.61 -8.59 11.14
C ILE A 389 -10.65 -9.99 11.76
N LEU A 390 -11.38 -10.92 11.15
CA LEU A 390 -11.47 -12.29 11.61
C LEU A 390 -10.13 -13.05 11.56
N ARG A 391 -9.17 -12.57 10.78
CA ARG A 391 -7.81 -13.11 10.74
C ARG A 391 -6.86 -12.39 11.71
N LYS A 392 -6.96 -11.06 11.77
CA LYS A 392 -6.14 -10.21 12.63
C LYS A 392 -6.94 -8.96 13.03
N PRO A 393 -7.48 -8.88 14.24
CA PRO A 393 -8.28 -7.72 14.64
C PRO A 393 -7.42 -6.48 14.78
N ILE A 394 -8.01 -5.33 14.43
CA ILE A 394 -7.59 -4.02 14.92
C ILE A 394 -8.23 -3.79 16.31
N ASP A 395 -7.66 -2.88 17.09
CA ASP A 395 -8.16 -2.63 18.47
C ASP A 395 -9.35 -1.68 18.51
N ARG A 396 -9.46 -0.80 17.54
CA ARG A 396 -10.47 0.26 17.45
C ARG A 396 -10.90 0.51 16.02
N ILE A 397 -12.12 0.98 15.87
CA ILE A 397 -12.59 1.52 14.59
C ILE A 397 -12.97 2.99 14.75
N GLY A 398 -13.00 3.72 13.64
CA GLY A 398 -13.51 5.08 13.58
C GLY A 398 -14.16 5.39 12.25
N TYR A 399 -15.04 6.38 12.21
CA TYR A 399 -15.49 6.96 10.97
C TYR A 399 -14.43 7.93 10.44
N GLY A 400 -14.07 7.82 9.16
CA GLY A 400 -12.94 8.54 8.59
C GLY A 400 -13.24 9.94 8.11
N GLY A 401 -14.51 10.25 7.81
CA GLY A 401 -14.92 11.41 7.06
C GLY A 401 -15.27 12.67 7.86
N TYR A 402 -15.83 13.64 7.13
CA TYR A 402 -16.47 14.81 7.72
C TYR A 402 -17.86 14.41 8.20
N LEU A 403 -18.12 14.64 9.48
CA LEU A 403 -19.38 14.20 10.11
C LEU A 403 -20.59 14.92 9.54
N LYS A 404 -20.43 16.20 9.21
CA LYS A 404 -21.51 17.03 8.65
C LYS A 404 -22.08 16.45 7.36
N LEU A 405 -21.23 15.97 6.46
CA LEU A 405 -21.68 15.33 5.21
C LEU A 405 -22.45 14.03 5.50
N ALA A 406 -21.96 13.21 6.41
CA ALA A 406 -22.61 11.95 6.77
C ALA A 406 -23.99 12.16 7.42
N CYS A 407 -24.18 13.24 8.16
CA CYS A 407 -25.44 13.54 8.85
C CYS A 407 -26.62 13.82 7.90
N GLU A 408 -26.36 14.09 6.63
CA GLU A 408 -27.39 14.21 5.60
C GLU A 408 -27.94 12.85 5.13
N PHE A 409 -27.31 11.74 5.56
CA PHE A 409 -27.66 10.36 5.18
C PHE A 409 -28.00 9.51 6.41
N PRO A 410 -29.23 9.60 6.97
CA PRO A 410 -29.61 8.89 8.19
C PRO A 410 -29.42 7.36 8.12
N GLU A 411 -29.71 6.76 6.98
CA GLU A 411 -29.54 5.31 6.78
C GLU A 411 -28.07 4.87 6.86
N PHE A 412 -27.16 5.74 6.43
CA PHE A 412 -25.74 5.51 6.59
C PHE A 412 -25.33 5.54 8.08
N LEU A 413 -25.84 6.50 8.85
CA LEU A 413 -25.58 6.58 10.29
C LEU A 413 -26.11 5.35 11.03
N ASP A 414 -27.30 4.83 10.64
CA ASP A 414 -27.88 3.60 11.19
C ASP A 414 -27.00 2.38 10.87
N TYR A 415 -26.48 2.32 9.63
CA TYR A 415 -25.59 1.25 9.22
C TYR A 415 -24.26 1.30 10.00
N VAL A 416 -23.64 2.47 10.15
CA VAL A 416 -22.39 2.62 10.94
C VAL A 416 -22.62 2.21 12.39
N GLU A 417 -23.78 2.51 12.99
CA GLU A 417 -24.13 2.02 14.33
C GLU A 417 -24.11 0.50 14.41
N SER A 418 -24.67 -0.17 13.40
CA SER A 418 -24.68 -1.65 13.34
C SER A 418 -23.25 -2.20 13.22
N VAL A 419 -22.42 -1.59 12.39
CA VAL A 419 -20.99 -1.94 12.24
C VAL A 419 -20.23 -1.77 13.54
N CYS A 420 -20.46 -0.67 14.28
CA CYS A 420 -19.83 -0.46 15.60
C CYS A 420 -20.18 -1.56 16.59
N ASN A 421 -21.42 -2.01 16.59
CA ASN A 421 -21.88 -3.08 17.49
C ASN A 421 -21.30 -4.44 17.09
N GLU A 422 -21.33 -4.77 15.80
CA GLU A 422 -20.74 -6.00 15.25
C GLU A 422 -19.23 -6.04 15.52
N PHE A 423 -18.51 -4.95 15.26
CA PHE A 423 -17.08 -4.89 15.53
C PHE A 423 -16.72 -5.20 16.98
N ARG A 424 -17.46 -4.65 17.95
CA ARG A 424 -17.24 -4.94 19.37
C ARG A 424 -17.48 -6.41 19.70
N GLU A 425 -18.51 -7.01 19.13
CA GLU A 425 -18.80 -8.43 19.29
C GLU A 425 -17.67 -9.30 18.70
N LEU A 426 -17.25 -9.01 17.46
CA LEU A 426 -16.10 -9.67 16.84
C LEU A 426 -14.86 -9.56 17.73
N TYR A 427 -14.51 -8.35 18.13
CA TYR A 427 -13.32 -8.11 18.94
C TYR A 427 -13.33 -8.91 20.24
N GLU A 428 -14.45 -8.92 20.98
CA GLU A 428 -14.57 -9.67 22.23
C GLU A 428 -14.46 -11.19 22.03
N ASN A 429 -14.88 -11.71 20.88
CA ASN A 429 -14.75 -13.14 20.58
C ASN A 429 -13.33 -13.55 20.18
N ILE A 430 -12.56 -12.66 19.54
CA ILE A 430 -11.28 -13.03 18.90
C ILE A 430 -10.03 -12.38 19.50
N LYS A 431 -10.19 -11.39 20.39
CA LYS A 431 -9.04 -10.71 21.04
C LYS A 431 -8.11 -11.71 21.73
N GLY A 432 -6.81 -11.49 21.61
CA GLY A 432 -5.79 -12.29 22.27
C GLY A 432 -5.63 -13.71 21.70
N THR A 433 -6.25 -14.03 20.57
CA THR A 433 -6.14 -15.33 19.92
C THR A 433 -5.44 -15.24 18.58
N THR A 434 -4.86 -16.37 18.18
CA THR A 434 -4.37 -16.58 16.81
C THR A 434 -5.36 -17.53 16.14
N PRO A 435 -6.00 -17.14 15.01
CA PRO A 435 -6.88 -18.03 14.27
C PRO A 435 -6.11 -19.20 13.70
N TYR A 436 -6.82 -20.32 13.47
CA TYR A 436 -6.25 -21.46 12.79
C TYR A 436 -5.69 -21.07 11.42
N CYS A 437 -4.44 -21.45 11.15
CA CYS A 437 -3.80 -21.28 9.85
C CYS A 437 -3.40 -22.65 9.33
N VAL A 438 -3.77 -22.92 8.06
CA VAL A 438 -3.49 -24.21 7.42
C VAL A 438 -2.02 -24.29 7.02
N LYS A 439 -1.50 -23.23 6.39
CA LYS A 439 -0.16 -23.16 5.79
C LYS A 439 0.45 -21.79 5.98
N THR A 440 1.78 -21.74 5.80
CA THR A 440 2.54 -20.50 5.69
C THR A 440 2.79 -20.19 4.21
N VAL A 441 2.31 -19.03 3.77
CA VAL A 441 2.41 -18.56 2.38
C VAL A 441 3.28 -17.31 2.35
N ALA A 442 4.18 -17.20 1.37
CA ALA A 442 4.96 -16.00 1.19
C ALA A 442 4.75 -15.37 -0.19
N VAL A 443 4.45 -14.06 -0.21
CA VAL A 443 4.42 -13.25 -1.43
C VAL A 443 5.83 -12.74 -1.70
N LEU A 444 6.37 -13.08 -2.87
CA LEU A 444 7.73 -12.74 -3.28
C LEU A 444 7.71 -11.55 -4.24
N ASN A 445 8.37 -10.45 -3.87
CA ASN A 445 8.51 -9.26 -4.69
C ASN A 445 9.79 -8.48 -4.32
N SER A 446 10.06 -7.34 -4.97
CA SER A 446 11.26 -6.52 -4.68
C SER A 446 11.19 -5.75 -3.35
N TRP A 447 10.02 -5.57 -2.78
CA TRP A 447 9.82 -4.74 -1.59
C TRP A 447 9.78 -5.55 -0.30
N GLY A 448 9.39 -6.83 -0.37
CA GLY A 448 9.27 -7.70 0.79
C GLY A 448 8.48 -7.07 1.94
N GLN A 449 9.04 -7.17 3.13
CA GLN A 449 8.43 -6.66 4.37
C GLN A 449 8.17 -5.13 4.34
N GLN A 450 8.96 -4.37 3.62
CA GLN A 450 8.84 -2.91 3.59
C GLN A 450 7.45 -2.44 3.16
N ARG A 451 6.84 -3.13 2.20
CA ARG A 451 5.52 -2.81 1.65
C ARG A 451 4.54 -3.96 1.80
N ALA A 452 4.62 -4.65 2.96
CA ALA A 452 3.69 -5.72 3.30
C ALA A 452 2.24 -5.22 3.22
N TRP A 453 1.34 -6.04 2.66
CA TRP A 453 -0.08 -5.79 2.46
C TRP A 453 -0.44 -4.61 1.56
N GLY A 454 0.48 -3.75 1.26
CA GLY A 454 0.15 -2.52 0.58
C GLY A 454 0.92 -2.32 -0.68
N CYS A 455 0.23 -1.80 -1.64
CA CYS A 455 0.83 -1.03 -2.68
C CYS A 455 0.94 0.41 -2.19
N HIS A 456 -0.14 0.94 -1.66
CA HIS A 456 -0.30 2.28 -1.12
C HIS A 456 -1.67 2.37 -0.44
N MET A 457 -1.82 3.32 0.47
CA MET A 457 -3.07 3.54 1.18
C MET A 457 -3.85 4.76 0.69
N VAL A 458 -3.46 5.36 -0.42
CA VAL A 458 -4.13 6.54 -0.96
C VAL A 458 -5.30 6.11 -1.82
N HIS A 459 -6.49 6.50 -1.42
CA HIS A 459 -7.74 6.12 -2.10
C HIS A 459 -7.96 6.82 -3.42
N HIS A 460 -7.29 7.95 -3.65
CA HIS A 460 -7.29 8.65 -4.94
C HIS A 460 -6.30 8.08 -5.93
N ALA A 461 -5.66 6.96 -5.58
CA ALA A 461 -4.73 6.30 -6.47
C ALA A 461 -5.36 6.09 -7.83
N LEU A 462 -4.69 6.59 -8.84
CA LEU A 462 -5.04 6.30 -10.21
C LEU A 462 -5.08 4.79 -10.41
N TYR A 463 -6.09 4.31 -11.10
CA TYR A 463 -6.29 2.90 -11.32
C TYR A 463 -5.09 2.28 -12.02
N GLN A 464 -4.52 1.32 -11.36
CA GLN A 464 -3.38 0.60 -11.84
C GLN A 464 -3.86 -0.74 -12.37
N LYS A 465 -4.43 -0.70 -13.55
CA LYS A 465 -4.93 -1.89 -14.22
C LYS A 465 -3.89 -3.01 -14.31
N GLN A 466 -2.61 -2.62 -14.37
CA GLN A 466 -1.49 -3.55 -14.51
C GLN A 466 -1.29 -4.43 -13.27
N ASN A 467 -1.75 -4.04 -12.09
CA ASN A 467 -1.55 -4.84 -10.90
C ASN A 467 -2.81 -5.44 -10.29
N TYR A 468 -3.87 -5.56 -11.08
CA TYR A 468 -5.12 -6.14 -10.59
C TYR A 468 -4.95 -7.55 -10.00
N SER A 469 -4.04 -8.36 -10.56
CA SER A 469 -3.73 -9.69 -10.03
C SER A 469 -3.00 -9.62 -8.70
N TYR A 470 -2.04 -8.70 -8.53
CA TYR A 470 -1.35 -8.51 -7.25
C TYR A 470 -2.34 -8.07 -6.18
N ALA A 471 -3.15 -7.06 -6.47
CA ALA A 471 -4.20 -6.59 -5.56
C ALA A 471 -5.21 -7.71 -5.24
N GLY A 472 -5.60 -8.50 -6.23
CA GLY A 472 -6.51 -9.65 -6.05
C GLY A 472 -5.95 -10.72 -5.13
N VAL A 473 -4.68 -11.09 -5.31
CA VAL A 473 -4.01 -12.09 -4.46
C VAL A 473 -3.88 -11.62 -3.02
N ILE A 474 -3.39 -10.40 -2.78
CA ILE A 474 -3.23 -9.91 -1.39
C ILE A 474 -4.59 -9.70 -0.70
N GLU A 475 -5.62 -9.28 -1.45
CA GLU A 475 -6.98 -9.19 -0.91
C GLU A 475 -7.55 -10.58 -0.56
N ALA A 476 -7.36 -11.57 -1.41
CA ALA A 476 -7.73 -12.95 -1.12
C ALA A 476 -7.04 -13.48 0.15
N LEU A 477 -5.74 -13.26 0.26
CA LEU A 477 -4.93 -13.70 1.40
C LEU A 477 -5.29 -12.97 2.69
N SER A 478 -5.80 -11.74 2.64
CA SER A 478 -6.11 -10.92 3.82
C SER A 478 -7.10 -11.60 4.78
N GLY A 479 -8.07 -12.33 4.23
CA GLY A 479 -9.09 -13.07 4.98
C GLY A 479 -8.91 -14.59 4.97
N ALA A 480 -7.97 -15.13 4.21
CA ALA A 480 -7.75 -16.57 4.08
C ALA A 480 -7.05 -17.18 5.31
N PRO A 481 -7.25 -18.49 5.59
CA PRO A 481 -6.68 -19.14 6.77
C PRO A 481 -5.20 -19.51 6.59
N PHE A 482 -4.38 -18.57 6.17
CA PHE A 482 -2.94 -18.72 5.98
C PHE A 482 -2.14 -17.76 6.87
N ASP A 483 -0.95 -18.20 7.28
CA ASP A 483 0.08 -17.31 7.81
C ASP A 483 0.80 -16.67 6.62
N VAL A 484 0.58 -15.38 6.40
CA VAL A 484 1.07 -14.66 5.22
C VAL A 484 2.33 -13.87 5.55
N LYS A 485 3.37 -14.08 4.75
CA LYS A 485 4.63 -13.35 4.83
C LYS A 485 4.93 -12.63 3.51
N PHE A 486 5.78 -11.62 3.58
CA PHE A 486 6.28 -10.91 2.41
C PHE A 486 7.80 -11.02 2.41
N ILE A 487 8.38 -11.53 1.33
CA ILE A 487 9.81 -11.80 1.20
C ILE A 487 10.35 -11.01 0.01
N GLY A 488 11.43 -10.27 0.23
CA GLY A 488 12.15 -9.57 -0.83
C GLY A 488 13.17 -10.47 -1.54
N PHE A 489 13.47 -10.16 -2.79
CA PHE A 489 14.56 -10.85 -3.49
C PHE A 489 15.91 -10.63 -2.80
N ASP A 490 16.12 -9.45 -2.21
CA ASP A 490 17.32 -9.15 -1.44
C ASP A 490 17.43 -10.01 -0.17
N ASP A 491 16.29 -10.34 0.46
CA ASP A 491 16.28 -11.22 1.63
C ASP A 491 16.78 -12.61 1.25
N ILE A 492 16.32 -13.15 0.10
CA ILE A 492 16.78 -14.43 -0.43
C ILE A 492 18.28 -14.38 -0.78
N LYS A 493 18.72 -13.26 -1.38
CA LYS A 493 20.14 -13.07 -1.73
C LYS A 493 21.03 -13.02 -0.49
N ALA A 494 20.55 -12.38 0.57
CA ALA A 494 21.28 -12.26 1.84
C ALA A 494 21.35 -13.59 2.60
N ASP A 495 20.22 -14.31 2.70
CA ASP A 495 20.15 -15.64 3.32
C ASP A 495 19.00 -16.47 2.71
N PRO A 496 19.29 -17.46 1.87
CA PRO A 496 18.28 -18.34 1.29
C PRO A 496 17.42 -19.11 2.32
N LYS A 497 17.86 -19.17 3.59
CA LYS A 497 17.09 -19.81 4.68
C LYS A 497 15.83 -19.00 5.05
N VAL A 498 15.66 -17.78 4.54
CA VAL A 498 14.40 -17.04 4.68
C VAL A 498 13.21 -17.82 4.10
N LEU A 499 13.48 -18.79 3.22
CA LEU A 499 12.49 -19.71 2.64
C LEU A 499 12.16 -20.91 3.56
N ASP A 500 12.92 -21.13 4.65
CA ASP A 500 12.66 -22.23 5.57
C ASP A 500 11.34 -21.98 6.32
N GLY A 501 10.50 -23.01 6.38
CA GLY A 501 9.18 -22.93 7.01
C GLY A 501 8.11 -22.22 6.16
N ILE A 502 8.39 -21.90 4.91
CA ILE A 502 7.39 -21.51 3.92
C ILE A 502 6.88 -22.78 3.23
N ASP A 503 5.56 -22.93 3.12
CA ASP A 503 4.95 -24.04 2.38
C ASP A 503 4.79 -23.68 0.91
N VAL A 504 4.33 -22.44 0.61
CA VAL A 504 4.06 -21.99 -0.75
C VAL A 504 4.58 -20.58 -0.98
N LEU A 505 5.32 -20.38 -2.07
CA LEU A 505 5.68 -19.06 -2.60
C LEU A 505 4.64 -18.59 -3.63
N ILE A 506 4.34 -17.32 -3.65
CA ILE A 506 3.51 -16.67 -4.68
C ILE A 506 4.32 -15.55 -5.33
N ASN A 507 4.47 -15.60 -6.66
CA ASN A 507 5.02 -14.49 -7.45
C ASN A 507 3.95 -14.03 -8.43
N VAL A 508 3.54 -12.77 -8.33
CA VAL A 508 2.35 -12.27 -9.03
C VAL A 508 2.55 -10.86 -9.57
N GLY A 509 2.11 -10.63 -10.79
CA GLY A 509 2.10 -9.32 -11.45
C GLY A 509 2.51 -9.38 -12.91
N ASP A 510 2.77 -8.20 -13.50
CA ASP A 510 3.31 -8.07 -14.86
C ASP A 510 4.82 -8.28 -14.89
N GLY A 511 5.34 -8.73 -16.02
CA GLY A 511 6.77 -8.87 -16.24
C GLY A 511 7.51 -7.53 -16.14
N ASP A 512 8.80 -7.60 -15.85
CA ASP A 512 9.70 -6.45 -15.69
C ASP A 512 9.26 -5.42 -14.62
N THR A 513 8.48 -5.86 -13.64
CA THR A 513 8.04 -5.02 -12.52
C THR A 513 8.67 -5.41 -11.18
N ALA A 514 8.58 -4.54 -10.19
CA ALA A 514 8.98 -4.83 -8.82
C ALA A 514 8.20 -6.01 -8.21
N HIS A 515 6.99 -6.27 -8.70
CA HIS A 515 6.15 -7.37 -8.21
C HIS A 515 6.67 -8.74 -8.65
N THR A 516 7.12 -8.86 -9.89
CA THR A 516 7.63 -10.13 -10.44
C THR A 516 9.15 -10.25 -10.41
N GLY A 517 9.87 -9.14 -10.24
CA GLY A 517 11.32 -9.10 -10.06
C GLY A 517 12.11 -8.65 -11.30
N GLY A 518 11.57 -8.79 -12.52
CA GLY A 518 12.26 -8.36 -13.74
C GLY A 518 13.70 -8.88 -13.81
N LYS A 519 14.65 -7.98 -14.06
CA LYS A 519 16.10 -8.31 -14.17
C LYS A 519 16.72 -8.94 -12.91
N VAL A 520 16.06 -8.96 -11.77
CA VAL A 520 16.55 -9.65 -10.57
C VAL A 520 16.78 -11.15 -10.84
N TRP A 521 16.03 -11.74 -11.76
CA TRP A 521 16.17 -13.13 -12.15
C TRP A 521 17.43 -13.46 -12.96
N GLU A 522 18.20 -12.46 -13.38
CA GLU A 522 19.55 -12.65 -13.91
C GLU A 522 20.54 -13.10 -12.82
N ASP A 523 20.20 -12.88 -11.54
CA ASP A 523 21.00 -13.33 -10.41
C ASP A 523 20.86 -14.87 -10.23
N PRO A 524 21.95 -15.63 -10.41
CA PRO A 524 21.89 -17.09 -10.35
C PRO A 524 21.57 -17.62 -8.95
N ASP A 525 21.95 -16.91 -7.88
CA ASP A 525 21.73 -17.36 -6.52
C ASP A 525 20.24 -17.28 -6.15
N ILE A 526 19.56 -16.18 -6.55
CA ILE A 526 18.13 -16.02 -6.34
C ILE A 526 17.35 -17.05 -7.15
N SER A 527 17.67 -17.18 -8.44
CA SER A 527 17.03 -18.16 -9.34
C SER A 527 17.20 -19.60 -8.81
N ALA A 528 18.42 -19.96 -8.39
CA ALA A 528 18.70 -21.28 -7.85
C ALA A 528 18.01 -21.52 -6.49
N ALA A 529 17.94 -20.51 -5.62
CA ALA A 529 17.29 -20.63 -4.32
C ALA A 529 15.79 -20.93 -4.47
N VAL A 530 15.08 -20.15 -5.30
CA VAL A 530 13.64 -20.31 -5.53
C VAL A 530 13.32 -21.62 -6.24
N LYS A 531 14.02 -21.96 -7.34
CA LYS A 531 13.83 -23.24 -8.03
C LYS A 531 14.18 -24.42 -7.15
N GLY A 532 15.25 -24.30 -6.37
CA GLY A 532 15.67 -25.32 -5.40
C GLY A 532 14.66 -25.52 -4.27
N PHE A 533 14.02 -24.46 -3.79
CA PHE A 533 12.93 -24.54 -2.83
C PHE A 533 11.78 -25.42 -3.37
N VAL A 534 11.31 -25.15 -4.58
CA VAL A 534 10.24 -25.95 -5.20
C VAL A 534 10.71 -27.40 -5.42
N HIS A 535 11.91 -27.58 -5.99
CA HIS A 535 12.43 -28.93 -6.26
C HIS A 535 12.52 -29.82 -5.02
N ARG A 536 12.75 -29.22 -3.84
CA ARG A 536 12.81 -29.96 -2.56
C ARG A 536 11.45 -30.27 -1.94
N GLY A 537 10.34 -29.76 -2.50
CA GLY A 537 8.98 -30.06 -2.04
C GLY A 537 8.13 -28.82 -1.70
N GLY A 538 8.66 -27.61 -1.85
CA GLY A 538 7.88 -26.39 -1.69
C GLY A 538 6.89 -26.17 -2.82
N GLY A 539 5.82 -25.43 -2.56
CA GLY A 539 4.85 -25.02 -3.57
C GLY A 539 5.19 -23.67 -4.22
N LEU A 540 4.81 -23.49 -5.47
CA LEU A 540 4.93 -22.22 -6.17
C LEU A 540 3.62 -21.88 -6.89
N ILE A 541 3.11 -20.67 -6.70
CA ILE A 541 2.01 -20.12 -7.49
C ILE A 541 2.53 -18.92 -8.27
N GLY A 542 2.42 -18.99 -9.59
CA GLY A 542 2.73 -17.91 -10.49
C GLY A 542 1.46 -17.30 -11.07
N VAL A 543 1.27 -15.99 -10.92
CA VAL A 543 0.08 -15.31 -11.45
C VAL A 543 0.51 -14.18 -12.38
N GLY A 544 -0.08 -14.13 -13.57
CA GLY A 544 0.25 -13.15 -14.59
C GLY A 544 1.52 -13.52 -15.36
N GLU A 545 2.60 -12.81 -15.13
CA GLU A 545 3.93 -13.07 -15.76
C GLU A 545 5.00 -13.34 -14.67
N PRO A 546 4.89 -14.45 -13.94
CA PRO A 546 5.80 -14.76 -12.83
C PRO A 546 7.24 -14.88 -13.30
N GLY A 547 8.13 -14.09 -12.68
CA GLY A 547 9.52 -13.99 -13.11
C GLY A 547 9.69 -13.44 -14.52
N GLY A 548 8.72 -12.66 -15.04
CA GLY A 548 8.71 -12.18 -16.40
C GLY A 548 9.87 -11.23 -16.69
N HIS A 549 10.83 -11.70 -17.49
CA HIS A 549 12.00 -10.96 -17.96
C HIS A 549 12.69 -11.72 -19.09
N GLN A 550 12.92 -11.06 -20.23
CA GLN A 550 13.58 -11.71 -21.36
C GLN A 550 15.07 -11.93 -21.06
N TYR A 551 15.43 -13.16 -20.70
CA TYR A 551 16.81 -13.51 -20.39
C TYR A 551 17.13 -14.97 -20.76
N GLN A 552 18.27 -15.22 -21.40
CA GLN A 552 18.80 -16.57 -21.75
C GLN A 552 17.78 -17.49 -22.43
N GLY A 553 16.99 -16.94 -23.37
CA GLY A 553 16.02 -17.70 -24.16
C GLY A 553 14.71 -18.02 -23.42
N ARG A 554 14.47 -17.44 -22.28
CA ARG A 554 13.23 -17.53 -21.50
C ARG A 554 12.64 -16.15 -21.26
N TYR A 555 11.31 -16.06 -21.24
CA TYR A 555 10.63 -14.88 -20.72
C TYR A 555 10.16 -15.10 -19.28
N LEU A 556 9.48 -16.22 -19.02
CA LEU A 556 9.13 -16.58 -17.64
C LEU A 556 10.32 -17.28 -16.98
N GLN A 557 11.06 -16.58 -16.13
CA GLN A 557 12.23 -17.15 -15.46
C GLN A 557 11.87 -18.28 -14.45
N LEU A 558 10.57 -18.34 -14.08
CA LEU A 558 9.97 -19.41 -13.27
C LEU A 558 9.28 -20.48 -14.12
N SER A 559 9.51 -20.53 -15.42
CA SER A 559 8.89 -21.49 -16.34
C SER A 559 9.11 -22.94 -15.95
N ALA A 560 10.31 -23.31 -15.49
CA ALA A 560 10.62 -24.69 -15.12
C ALA A 560 9.73 -25.26 -13.99
N PRO A 561 9.57 -24.58 -12.83
CA PRO A 561 8.67 -25.08 -11.79
C PRO A 561 7.18 -24.88 -12.10
N LEU A 562 6.81 -23.99 -13.04
CA LEU A 562 5.40 -23.73 -13.39
C LEU A 562 4.91 -24.54 -14.59
N GLY A 563 5.81 -25.15 -15.35
CA GLY A 563 5.47 -25.92 -16.55
C GLY A 563 4.92 -25.10 -17.72
N VAL A 564 5.07 -23.78 -17.70
CA VAL A 564 4.57 -22.88 -18.75
C VAL A 564 5.63 -21.89 -19.20
N GLU A 565 5.47 -21.37 -20.42
CA GLU A 565 6.34 -20.31 -20.95
C GLU A 565 5.52 -19.36 -21.83
N LYS A 566 6.03 -18.16 -22.04
CA LYS A 566 5.46 -17.18 -22.94
C LYS A 566 6.17 -17.22 -24.28
N GLU A 567 5.42 -17.36 -25.37
CA GLU A 567 5.95 -17.25 -26.72
C GLU A 567 6.20 -15.77 -27.06
N THR A 568 7.45 -15.43 -27.26
CA THR A 568 7.89 -14.06 -27.61
C THR A 568 8.37 -13.94 -29.04
N GLY A 569 8.21 -14.99 -29.85
CA GLY A 569 8.72 -15.07 -31.24
C GLY A 569 10.18 -15.47 -31.36
N PHE A 570 10.89 -15.66 -30.24
CA PHE A 570 12.31 -16.02 -30.23
C PHE A 570 12.56 -17.45 -29.73
N THR A 571 11.58 -18.07 -29.08
CA THR A 571 11.76 -19.35 -28.43
C THR A 571 11.34 -20.50 -29.35
N LEU A 572 12.27 -21.41 -29.62
CA LEU A 572 11.95 -22.69 -30.23
C LEU A 572 11.50 -23.63 -29.11
N ASN A 573 10.26 -24.10 -29.19
CA ASN A 573 9.71 -25.04 -28.25
C ASN A 573 8.94 -26.14 -28.97
N TYR A 574 9.28 -27.38 -28.66
CA TYR A 574 8.68 -28.56 -29.28
C TYR A 574 7.39 -29.00 -28.60
N ASP A 575 7.10 -28.54 -27.39
CA ASP A 575 6.05 -29.04 -26.51
C ASP A 575 4.84 -28.11 -26.42
N LYS A 576 4.80 -27.02 -27.17
CA LYS A 576 3.76 -25.98 -27.08
C LYS A 576 2.40 -26.34 -27.68
N TYR A 577 2.19 -27.57 -28.04
CA TYR A 577 0.93 -28.06 -28.64
C TYR A 577 0.23 -29.09 -27.79
N ASN A 578 0.39 -29.06 -26.46
CA ASN A 578 -0.44 -29.80 -25.57
C ASN A 578 -1.80 -29.07 -25.37
N TRP A 579 -2.91 -29.77 -25.62
CA TRP A 579 -4.25 -29.21 -25.61
C TRP A 579 -5.21 -29.91 -24.65
N ASP A 580 -4.79 -31.00 -24.01
CA ASP A 580 -5.67 -31.76 -23.15
C ASP A 580 -5.93 -30.99 -21.86
N GLU A 581 -7.21 -30.73 -21.56
CA GLU A 581 -7.65 -30.03 -20.35
C GLU A 581 -8.04 -31.04 -19.26
N HIS A 582 -7.61 -30.75 -18.03
CA HIS A 582 -7.89 -31.51 -16.83
C HIS A 582 -8.84 -30.75 -15.90
N ARG A 583 -10.08 -30.55 -16.34
CA ARG A 583 -11.11 -29.78 -15.63
C ARG A 583 -11.60 -30.43 -14.33
N ASP A 584 -11.38 -31.72 -14.16
CA ASP A 584 -11.68 -32.50 -12.98
C ASP A 584 -10.59 -32.42 -11.89
N HIS A 585 -9.57 -31.58 -12.12
CA HIS A 585 -8.48 -31.39 -11.19
C HIS A 585 -8.94 -30.82 -9.84
N PHE A 586 -8.28 -31.25 -8.74
CA PHE A 586 -8.58 -30.79 -7.36
C PHE A 586 -8.77 -29.28 -7.23
N ILE A 587 -7.98 -28.45 -7.91
CA ILE A 587 -8.03 -26.99 -7.82
C ILE A 587 -9.39 -26.43 -8.27
N LEU A 588 -10.06 -27.08 -9.22
CA LEU A 588 -11.31 -26.61 -9.81
C LEU A 588 -12.56 -27.34 -9.29
N ALA A 589 -12.43 -28.32 -8.39
CA ALA A 589 -13.50 -29.27 -8.08
C ALA A 589 -14.81 -28.65 -7.56
N ASP A 590 -14.75 -27.48 -6.91
CA ASP A 590 -15.94 -26.75 -6.44
C ASP A 590 -16.09 -25.35 -7.07
N CYS A 591 -15.42 -25.13 -8.19
CA CYS A 591 -15.49 -23.88 -8.96
C CYS A 591 -15.94 -24.19 -10.38
N PRO A 592 -17.14 -23.77 -10.80
CA PRO A 592 -17.60 -23.92 -12.17
C PRO A 592 -16.65 -23.24 -13.17
N ASP A 593 -16.42 -23.88 -14.30
CA ASP A 593 -15.45 -23.43 -15.31
C ASP A 593 -15.62 -22.00 -15.78
N HIS A 594 -16.86 -21.55 -15.89
CA HIS A 594 -17.23 -20.24 -16.41
C HIS A 594 -17.17 -19.13 -15.34
N ASP A 595 -17.00 -19.49 -14.07
CA ASP A 595 -17.00 -18.53 -12.96
C ASP A 595 -15.59 -18.04 -12.62
N VAL A 596 -14.53 -18.71 -13.12
CA VAL A 596 -13.15 -18.24 -12.91
C VAL A 596 -12.87 -17.04 -13.78
N ASP A 597 -12.61 -15.91 -13.12
CA ASP A 597 -12.27 -14.65 -13.79
C ASP A 597 -10.74 -14.48 -13.82
N PHE A 598 -10.19 -14.35 -15.03
CA PHE A 598 -8.77 -14.07 -15.24
C PHE A 598 -8.50 -12.57 -15.52
N GLY A 599 -9.52 -11.72 -15.50
CA GLY A 599 -9.41 -10.36 -15.98
C GLY A 599 -9.06 -10.33 -17.47
N GLU A 600 -8.09 -9.50 -17.85
CA GLU A 600 -7.59 -9.52 -19.24
C GLU A 600 -6.84 -10.82 -19.57
N GLY A 601 -6.26 -11.48 -18.55
CA GLY A 601 -5.42 -12.64 -18.71
C GLY A 601 -4.11 -12.34 -19.46
N LYS A 602 -3.16 -13.25 -19.41
CA LYS A 602 -1.93 -13.11 -20.22
C LYS A 602 -2.06 -13.92 -21.50
N LYS A 603 -1.47 -13.41 -22.57
CA LYS A 603 -1.50 -14.01 -23.91
C LYS A 603 -0.19 -14.70 -24.26
N SER A 604 -0.27 -15.55 -25.27
CA SER A 604 0.87 -16.30 -25.79
C SER A 604 1.51 -17.24 -24.78
N ILE A 605 0.73 -17.70 -23.80
CA ILE A 605 1.18 -18.68 -22.81
C ILE A 605 0.92 -20.09 -23.34
N PHE A 606 1.93 -20.93 -23.32
CA PHE A 606 1.85 -22.34 -23.67
C PHE A 606 2.43 -23.24 -22.57
N ALA A 607 1.97 -24.47 -22.51
CA ALA A 607 2.44 -25.48 -21.57
C ALA A 607 3.54 -26.36 -22.16
N TRP A 608 4.42 -26.85 -21.28
CA TRP A 608 5.42 -27.87 -21.61
C TRP A 608 4.84 -29.27 -21.45
N GLU A 609 5.52 -30.24 -22.08
CA GLU A 609 5.21 -31.64 -21.85
C GLU A 609 5.23 -32.01 -20.36
N GLY A 610 4.26 -32.80 -19.90
CA GLY A 610 4.11 -33.17 -18.51
C GLY A 610 3.42 -32.12 -17.63
N THR A 611 2.92 -31.03 -18.23
CA THR A 611 2.09 -30.03 -17.53
C THR A 611 0.61 -30.32 -17.75
N GLU A 612 -0.16 -30.32 -16.67
CA GLU A 612 -1.61 -30.43 -16.73
C GLU A 612 -2.24 -29.06 -16.99
N ILE A 613 -2.87 -28.91 -18.14
CA ILE A 613 -3.64 -27.70 -18.46
C ILE A 613 -5.01 -27.82 -17.80
N LEU A 614 -5.33 -26.92 -16.88
CA LEU A 614 -6.60 -26.94 -16.16
C LEU A 614 -7.67 -26.14 -16.89
N ILE A 615 -7.33 -24.99 -17.43
CA ILE A 615 -8.20 -24.11 -18.21
C ILE A 615 -7.40 -23.50 -19.37
N GLN A 616 -7.97 -23.54 -20.57
CA GLN A 616 -7.50 -22.75 -21.71
C GLN A 616 -8.67 -22.00 -22.36
N ARG A 617 -8.37 -20.87 -22.97
CA ARG A 617 -9.30 -20.07 -23.77
C ARG A 617 -8.62 -19.67 -25.05
N ASP A 618 -9.25 -19.87 -26.19
CA ASP A 618 -8.68 -19.55 -27.50
C ASP A 618 -7.27 -20.15 -27.74
N LYS A 619 -7.03 -21.34 -27.23
CA LYS A 619 -5.73 -22.02 -27.24
C LYS A 619 -4.63 -21.34 -26.42
N GLU A 620 -4.98 -20.42 -25.54
CA GLU A 620 -4.09 -19.79 -24.56
C GLU A 620 -4.27 -20.47 -23.21
N VAL A 621 -3.18 -20.88 -22.58
CA VAL A 621 -3.22 -21.47 -21.25
C VAL A 621 -3.61 -20.37 -20.24
N GLN A 622 -4.71 -20.58 -19.56
CA GLN A 622 -5.15 -19.67 -18.50
C GLN A 622 -4.79 -20.21 -17.12
N MET A 623 -4.80 -21.51 -16.96
CA MET A 623 -4.43 -22.17 -15.71
C MET A 623 -3.76 -23.51 -15.97
N ALA A 624 -2.69 -23.80 -15.25
CA ALA A 624 -1.95 -25.04 -15.36
C ALA A 624 -1.37 -25.48 -14.01
N ALA A 625 -1.16 -26.80 -13.87
CA ALA A 625 -0.52 -27.44 -12.72
C ALA A 625 0.66 -28.28 -13.20
N HIS A 626 1.77 -28.25 -12.46
CA HIS A 626 3.01 -28.91 -12.84
C HIS A 626 3.74 -29.48 -11.64
N GLU A 627 4.31 -30.68 -11.80
CA GLU A 627 5.20 -31.27 -10.80
C GLU A 627 6.66 -30.94 -11.13
N TYR A 628 7.42 -30.47 -10.14
CA TYR A 628 8.82 -30.10 -10.30
C TYR A 628 9.67 -30.66 -9.17
N GLY A 629 10.38 -31.72 -9.46
CA GLY A 629 11.13 -32.48 -8.45
C GLY A 629 10.19 -33.15 -7.44
N LYS A 630 10.21 -32.67 -6.18
CA LYS A 630 9.28 -33.08 -5.13
C LYS A 630 8.19 -32.05 -4.86
N GLY A 631 8.24 -30.89 -5.48
CA GLY A 631 7.30 -29.81 -5.29
C GLY A 631 6.37 -29.64 -6.47
N ARG A 632 5.47 -28.66 -6.37
CA ARG A 632 4.42 -28.41 -7.35
C ARG A 632 4.30 -26.93 -7.68
N GLY A 633 4.05 -26.62 -8.95
CA GLY A 633 3.79 -25.28 -9.44
C GLY A 633 2.38 -25.13 -10.00
N VAL A 634 1.75 -24.00 -9.76
CA VAL A 634 0.46 -23.62 -10.36
C VAL A 634 0.63 -22.31 -11.10
N TYR A 635 0.22 -22.26 -12.36
CA TYR A 635 0.16 -21.05 -13.15
C TYR A 635 -1.29 -20.57 -13.29
N ILE A 636 -1.49 -19.26 -13.17
CA ILE A 636 -2.78 -18.57 -13.35
C ILE A 636 -2.53 -17.29 -14.16
N SER A 637 -3.22 -17.10 -15.29
CA SER A 637 -2.93 -15.99 -16.21
C SER A 637 -3.35 -14.61 -15.69
N GLY A 638 -4.21 -14.55 -14.69
CA GLY A 638 -4.67 -13.35 -14.01
C GLY A 638 -5.64 -13.73 -12.89
N LEU A 639 -5.68 -12.95 -11.82
CA LEU A 639 -6.50 -13.27 -10.64
C LEU A 639 -7.03 -12.00 -9.96
N PRO A 640 -8.04 -11.32 -10.55
CA PRO A 640 -8.75 -10.28 -9.86
C PRO A 640 -9.48 -10.83 -8.63
N TYR A 641 -9.78 -9.97 -7.66
CA TYR A 641 -10.48 -10.39 -6.45
C TYR A 641 -11.93 -10.78 -6.75
N SER A 642 -12.32 -11.98 -6.35
CA SER A 642 -13.69 -12.45 -6.23
C SER A 642 -13.74 -13.63 -5.26
N PHE A 643 -14.92 -14.01 -4.76
CA PHE A 643 -15.03 -15.17 -3.87
C PHE A 643 -14.72 -16.49 -4.59
N VAL A 644 -15.05 -16.60 -5.86
CA VAL A 644 -14.66 -17.77 -6.69
C VAL A 644 -13.14 -17.82 -6.82
N ASN A 645 -12.50 -16.71 -7.18
CA ASN A 645 -11.05 -16.65 -7.32
C ASN A 645 -10.33 -16.89 -5.99
N ASN A 646 -10.90 -16.45 -4.86
CA ASN A 646 -10.38 -16.81 -3.54
C ASN A 646 -10.39 -18.32 -3.31
N ARG A 647 -11.48 -19.00 -3.70
CA ARG A 647 -11.57 -20.44 -3.58
C ARG A 647 -10.58 -21.16 -4.48
N VAL A 648 -10.38 -20.69 -5.71
CA VAL A 648 -9.36 -21.21 -6.64
C VAL A 648 -7.96 -21.06 -6.03
N LEU A 649 -7.64 -19.88 -5.54
CA LEU A 649 -6.33 -19.64 -4.90
C LEU A 649 -6.13 -20.50 -3.64
N TYR A 650 -7.15 -20.63 -2.80
CA TYR A 650 -7.11 -21.47 -1.61
C TYR A 650 -6.78 -22.93 -1.95
N ARG A 651 -7.48 -23.50 -2.93
CA ARG A 651 -7.24 -24.88 -3.37
C ARG A 651 -5.91 -25.04 -4.09
N ALA A 652 -5.49 -24.03 -4.86
CA ALA A 652 -4.15 -24.03 -5.50
C ALA A 652 -3.04 -24.05 -4.46
N ILE A 653 -3.18 -23.30 -3.36
CA ILE A 653 -2.21 -23.32 -2.24
C ILE A 653 -2.16 -24.71 -1.60
N LEU A 654 -3.29 -25.33 -1.29
CA LEU A 654 -3.34 -26.65 -0.69
C LEU A 654 -2.71 -27.71 -1.59
N TRP A 655 -3.01 -27.67 -2.89
CA TRP A 655 -2.43 -28.61 -3.86
C TRP A 655 -0.91 -28.41 -3.98
N ALA A 656 -0.46 -27.17 -4.11
CA ALA A 656 0.96 -26.85 -4.21
C ALA A 656 1.73 -27.25 -2.94
N ALA A 657 1.08 -27.22 -1.79
CA ALA A 657 1.64 -27.65 -0.49
C ALA A 657 1.54 -29.15 -0.23
N HIS A 658 1.03 -29.97 -1.15
CA HIS A 658 0.76 -31.42 -0.97
C HIS A 658 -0.19 -31.73 0.21
N ASP A 659 -1.20 -30.91 0.43
CA ASP A 659 -2.05 -30.99 1.63
C ASP A 659 -3.54 -30.93 1.32
N GLU A 660 -3.94 -31.58 0.23
CA GLU A 660 -5.32 -31.64 -0.23
C GLU A 660 -6.25 -32.25 0.84
N ALA A 661 -5.72 -33.10 1.71
CA ALA A 661 -6.46 -33.74 2.79
C ALA A 661 -6.92 -32.73 3.86
N ASP A 662 -6.26 -31.59 3.99
CA ASP A 662 -6.62 -30.55 4.96
C ASP A 662 -7.76 -29.64 4.49
N LEU A 663 -8.26 -29.82 3.26
CA LEU A 663 -9.38 -29.05 2.73
C LEU A 663 -10.61 -29.10 3.65
N HIS A 664 -10.94 -30.29 4.19
CA HIS A 664 -12.13 -30.50 5.01
C HIS A 664 -11.90 -30.25 6.50
N LYS A 665 -11.06 -29.25 6.84
CA LYS A 665 -10.85 -28.74 8.20
C LYS A 665 -11.19 -27.27 8.27
N TRP A 666 -12.20 -26.91 9.06
CA TRP A 666 -12.68 -25.54 9.17
C TRP A 666 -13.02 -24.92 7.82
N PHE A 667 -13.87 -25.60 7.08
CA PHE A 667 -14.15 -25.35 5.68
C PHE A 667 -15.66 -25.27 5.42
N SER A 668 -16.04 -24.52 4.40
CA SER A 668 -17.40 -24.43 3.87
C SER A 668 -17.42 -24.84 2.40
N THR A 669 -18.41 -25.62 1.97
CA THR A 669 -18.57 -25.98 0.56
C THR A 669 -18.99 -24.82 -0.32
N ASN A 670 -19.60 -23.77 0.25
CA ASN A 670 -19.99 -22.56 -0.47
C ASN A 670 -18.87 -21.53 -0.43
N TYR A 671 -18.39 -21.07 -1.57
CA TYR A 671 -17.30 -20.10 -1.68
C TYR A 671 -17.65 -18.70 -1.14
N ASN A 672 -18.93 -18.37 -0.98
CA ASN A 672 -19.41 -17.13 -0.33
C ASN A 672 -19.40 -17.20 1.20
N VAL A 673 -19.15 -18.37 1.76
CA VAL A 673 -19.17 -18.64 3.20
C VAL A 673 -17.78 -19.07 3.67
N GLU A 674 -17.29 -18.46 4.74
CA GLU A 674 -16.00 -18.80 5.32
C GLU A 674 -16.15 -19.31 6.75
N VAL A 675 -15.21 -20.15 7.19
CA VAL A 675 -15.12 -20.69 8.54
C VAL A 675 -13.83 -20.20 9.18
N HIS A 676 -13.92 -19.51 10.31
CA HIS A 676 -12.77 -19.02 11.06
C HIS A 676 -12.75 -19.67 12.44
N ALA A 677 -11.70 -20.44 12.73
CA ALA A 677 -11.57 -21.17 13.98
C ALA A 677 -10.52 -20.54 14.90
N TYR A 678 -10.89 -20.42 16.16
CA TYR A 678 -10.06 -19.88 17.27
C TYR A 678 -9.90 -20.98 18.31
N VAL A 679 -9.11 -22.00 17.96
CA VAL A 679 -8.98 -23.24 18.74
C VAL A 679 -8.57 -22.96 20.19
N LYS A 680 -7.67 -21.99 20.42
CA LYS A 680 -7.25 -21.59 21.78
C LYS A 680 -8.39 -21.04 22.65
N ASN A 681 -9.42 -20.45 22.02
CA ASN A 681 -10.60 -19.93 22.73
C ASN A 681 -11.77 -20.91 22.74
N GLY A 682 -11.61 -22.10 22.15
CA GLY A 682 -12.68 -23.08 22.05
C GLY A 682 -13.86 -22.60 21.21
N LYS A 683 -13.63 -21.77 20.20
CA LYS A 683 -14.69 -21.16 19.37
C LYS A 683 -14.36 -21.20 17.89
N TYR A 684 -15.41 -21.18 17.06
CA TYR A 684 -15.31 -20.88 15.64
C TYR A 684 -16.55 -20.10 15.20
N CYS A 685 -16.46 -19.43 14.08
CA CYS A 685 -17.61 -18.80 13.44
C CYS A 685 -17.72 -19.20 11.98
N VAL A 686 -18.95 -19.15 11.48
CA VAL A 686 -19.30 -19.33 10.08
C VAL A 686 -19.91 -18.03 9.58
N VAL A 687 -19.41 -17.51 8.48
CA VAL A 687 -19.65 -16.14 8.01
C VAL A 687 -20.15 -16.16 6.59
N ASN A 688 -21.32 -15.60 6.36
CA ASN A 688 -21.80 -15.26 5.03
C ASN A 688 -21.23 -13.91 4.60
N ASN A 689 -20.36 -13.92 3.59
CA ASN A 689 -19.69 -12.72 3.06
C ASN A 689 -20.50 -12.03 1.95
N THR A 690 -21.81 -12.31 1.84
CA THR A 690 -22.69 -11.67 0.87
C THR A 690 -23.94 -11.10 1.52
N TYR A 691 -24.64 -10.26 0.81
CA TYR A 691 -25.96 -9.73 1.21
C TYR A 691 -27.14 -10.55 0.65
N GLU A 692 -26.88 -11.80 0.28
CA GLU A 692 -27.88 -12.80 -0.10
C GLU A 692 -27.81 -13.97 0.89
N PRO A 693 -28.95 -14.63 1.19
CA PRO A 693 -28.93 -15.85 2.01
C PRO A 693 -28.09 -16.95 1.35
N GLN A 694 -27.40 -17.74 2.17
CA GLN A 694 -26.50 -18.79 1.71
C GLN A 694 -26.77 -20.12 2.42
N ASP A 695 -26.78 -21.19 1.66
CA ASP A 695 -26.78 -22.57 2.15
C ASP A 695 -25.40 -23.20 1.95
N THR A 696 -24.93 -23.95 2.94
CA THR A 696 -23.62 -24.59 2.89
C THR A 696 -23.53 -25.82 3.77
N THR A 697 -22.61 -26.73 3.45
CA THR A 697 -22.12 -27.75 4.38
C THR A 697 -20.83 -27.24 5.04
N VAL A 698 -20.80 -27.21 6.34
CA VAL A 698 -19.66 -26.77 7.16
C VAL A 698 -18.89 -27.98 7.66
N TYR A 699 -17.58 -27.99 7.48
CA TYR A 699 -16.66 -28.96 8.05
C TYR A 699 -15.93 -28.37 9.27
N THR A 700 -15.88 -29.11 10.37
CA THR A 700 -15.19 -28.73 11.60
C THR A 700 -13.72 -29.22 11.61
N GLY A 701 -12.99 -28.96 12.70
CA GLY A 701 -11.58 -29.30 12.78
C GLY A 701 -11.25 -30.80 12.81
N ASP A 702 -12.20 -31.62 13.21
CA ASP A 702 -12.09 -33.10 13.22
C ASP A 702 -12.60 -33.74 11.92
N GLY A 703 -13.09 -32.93 10.97
CA GLY A 703 -13.64 -33.38 9.69
C GLY A 703 -15.11 -33.77 9.74
N SER A 704 -15.79 -33.66 10.90
CA SER A 704 -17.25 -33.79 10.95
C SER A 704 -17.91 -32.65 10.20
N CYS A 705 -19.14 -32.85 9.71
CA CYS A 705 -19.84 -31.82 8.95
C CYS A 705 -21.32 -31.74 9.30
N PHE A 706 -21.91 -30.57 8.98
CA PHE A 706 -23.34 -30.30 9.13
C PHE A 706 -23.80 -29.25 8.10
N ASP A 707 -25.08 -29.33 7.73
CA ASP A 707 -25.67 -28.34 6.84
C ASP A 707 -26.10 -27.11 7.61
N LEU A 708 -25.92 -25.95 7.01
CA LEU A 708 -26.18 -24.65 7.63
C LEU A 708 -26.81 -23.68 6.63
N HIS A 709 -27.87 -23.00 7.09
CA HIS A 709 -28.43 -21.82 6.43
C HIS A 709 -27.97 -20.55 7.15
N LEU A 710 -27.52 -19.57 6.41
CA LEU A 710 -27.13 -18.24 6.87
C LEU A 710 -27.98 -17.18 6.17
N ASP A 711 -28.56 -16.28 6.94
CA ASP A 711 -29.19 -15.08 6.43
C ASP A 711 -28.16 -14.11 5.80
N THR A 712 -28.66 -13.03 5.22
CA THR A 712 -27.81 -11.98 4.60
C THR A 712 -26.75 -11.46 5.55
N ASN A 713 -25.49 -11.56 5.17
CA ASN A 713 -24.33 -11.05 5.93
C ASN A 713 -24.21 -11.60 7.36
N GLU A 714 -24.83 -12.74 7.66
CA GLU A 714 -24.90 -13.32 9.00
C GLU A 714 -23.58 -13.96 9.44
N ILE A 715 -23.29 -13.83 10.74
CA ILE A 715 -22.22 -14.56 11.44
C ILE A 715 -22.85 -15.44 12.52
N LYS A 716 -22.52 -16.73 12.50
CA LYS A 716 -22.91 -17.65 13.59
C LYS A 716 -21.69 -18.14 14.32
N TRP A 717 -21.72 -18.01 15.67
CA TRP A 717 -20.66 -18.46 16.57
C TRP A 717 -21.01 -19.83 17.17
N TYR A 718 -20.01 -20.68 17.23
CA TYR A 718 -20.10 -22.03 17.79
C TYR A 718 -18.96 -22.28 18.79
N SER A 719 -19.24 -23.18 19.75
CA SER A 719 -18.19 -23.72 20.63
C SER A 719 -17.52 -24.92 19.97
N ILE A 720 -16.21 -25.03 20.11
CA ILE A 720 -15.49 -26.26 19.78
C ILE A 720 -15.69 -27.20 20.97
N GLU A 721 -16.47 -28.26 20.77
CA GLU A 721 -16.61 -29.31 21.81
C GLU A 721 -15.29 -30.05 21.90
N GLY A 722 -14.74 -30.13 23.13
CA GLY A 722 -13.47 -30.80 23.43
C GLY A 722 -13.56 -32.34 23.45
#